data_5605d171dab7fe4c1b8063140ab455a8
#
_entry.id   5605d171dab7fe4c1b8063140ab455a8
#
_cell.length_a   1.000
_cell.length_b   1.000
_cell.length_c   1.000
_cell.angle_alpha   90.00
_cell.angle_beta   90.00
_cell.angle_gamma   90.00
#
_symmetry.space_group_name_H-M   'P 1'
#
loop_
_entity.id
_entity.type
_entity.pdbx_description
1 polymer ?
#
loop_
_entity_poly.entity_id
_entity_poly.type
_entity_poly.pdbx_seq_one_letter_code
_entity_poly.pdbx_strand_id
1 'polypeptide(L)'
;MDEQPEFQTNITTLDKLVFGTSTIFKNVCVYEQVDPQLLFNIIHTAELISFDKKRYADGMGKFYKTERDLLVAYQYQWVESVNRFVSQWKLPKHGWGRILPRDYLSMSVFHRPTRHTLCHQHLVDLDLVNCHFEIVLSYMQNLNMECEHIEKYCLNVSHYRTEIMKFYNVSKDTAKALFIRLIYGGSLVGWKLENGISTFDDPDILVDISQQLHEFMEVVWNNNQHIYKDLVNNTPNYYKTCTKNQNMKTLMAFWCQSIERYIQEQVILHLVNTYKFRINNFIPCQDGFMMRKADFKPEHIESINIFIKDSLKLVSKFIQKPFNEIYKVLLPSSIHNYKPFCLKHLEDAQFATLLIDVGFKYNQIITTGDSKYLEGYMYNSVYWEKLPLHNAEFQKGRFDYLENWCNDKLFLLTNVLHDASNNTLITIEEIENLKTTKRKLKNKLAELKTLKPIPQEEITQTETKLNAVETLIENQCIINKSREKIRTLSRYSVRKNIIELFLGKLHISNIEWDKNPDLFAFNNGVFDLSLHKFIPPTKDQYIKNSCGWAWNHEYNENNIDIVNELITSILPIKAVRDYYLTYTSLGLSGNKVQRLLINTGCGGNGKSLLRELFNVTAGKYSMKIPTEVVCSAIKASSANPVIASMNGMRNIYFSEPDSNQKLCVATIKEITGDGKIVGRQLYSSDTVVNLIATISSDTNKVPPLDDNDPTNKASIERRLVVVPYITTAVTQEMYDASIDKTHLNVKKNYAENPNWLNDNKQAYFMILVNYYMLFKTIPNILDQIPIECQNRTDTYLNSSCDIISWVNNNFVRIEVDKSDPIKLKDIYIKFKDVDTFKTFTKKEQRTYCQKYFIDLLITSKELKPFIVLTDKYHNGIKLKSPHLIGYKYINDGDVDELDTV
;
A
#
# COMPACT_ATOMS: atom_id res chain seq x y z
N MET A 1 -31.20 -51.81 -32.74
CA MET A 1 -29.90 -51.20 -32.99
C MET A 1 -30.19 -49.75 -33.12
N ASP A 2 -30.14 -49.04 -31.98
CA ASP A 2 -30.42 -47.63 -31.93
C ASP A 2 -29.13 -46.89 -32.26
N GLU A 3 -29.15 -46.18 -33.37
CA GLU A 3 -28.12 -45.22 -33.70
C GLU A 3 -28.13 -44.13 -32.63
N GLN A 4 -27.14 -44.11 -31.76
CA GLN A 4 -26.89 -43.00 -30.89
C GLN A 4 -26.54 -41.77 -31.78
N PRO A 5 -27.13 -40.60 -31.56
CA PRO A 5 -26.90 -39.47 -32.43
C PRO A 5 -25.41 -39.04 -32.32
N GLU A 6 -24.80 -38.78 -33.50
CA GLU A 6 -23.43 -38.30 -33.66
C GLU A 6 -23.08 -37.06 -32.76
N PHE A 7 -24.11 -36.42 -32.22
CA PHE A 7 -24.00 -35.26 -31.30
C PHE A 7 -23.34 -35.59 -29.92
N GLN A 8 -23.50 -36.80 -29.36
CA GLN A 8 -22.83 -37.13 -28.09
C GLN A 8 -21.32 -37.28 -28.26
N THR A 9 -20.87 -37.70 -29.45
CA THR A 9 -19.43 -37.75 -29.77
C THR A 9 -18.78 -36.41 -29.92
N ASN A 10 -19.52 -35.42 -30.37
CA ASN A 10 -18.98 -34.04 -30.56
C ASN A 10 -18.84 -33.26 -29.23
N ILE A 11 -19.76 -33.45 -28.28
CA ILE A 11 -19.65 -32.84 -26.92
C ILE A 11 -18.48 -33.44 -26.16
N THR A 12 -18.31 -34.74 -26.19
CA THR A 12 -17.18 -35.46 -25.58
C THR A 12 -15.85 -35.07 -26.25
N THR A 13 -15.86 -34.73 -27.52
CA THR A 13 -14.68 -34.24 -28.23
C THR A 13 -14.37 -32.78 -27.90
N LEU A 14 -15.36 -31.90 -27.78
CA LEU A 14 -15.21 -30.53 -27.33
C LEU A 14 -14.69 -30.47 -25.89
N ASP A 15 -15.27 -31.25 -24.99
CA ASP A 15 -14.78 -31.32 -23.61
C ASP A 15 -13.34 -31.81 -23.54
N LYS A 16 -12.95 -32.82 -24.32
CA LYS A 16 -11.56 -33.30 -24.39
C LYS A 16 -10.61 -32.30 -24.98
N LEU A 17 -11.05 -31.47 -25.93
CA LEU A 17 -10.22 -30.45 -26.58
C LEU A 17 -10.05 -29.17 -25.75
N VAL A 18 -11.07 -28.78 -24.99
CA VAL A 18 -11.00 -27.68 -24.01
C VAL A 18 -10.03 -28.01 -22.89
N PHE A 19 -9.82 -29.28 -22.58
CA PHE A 19 -8.94 -29.80 -21.52
C PHE A 19 -7.45 -29.84 -21.88
N GLY A 20 -7.06 -29.39 -23.05
CA GLY A 20 -5.65 -29.25 -23.40
C GLY A 20 -4.97 -28.16 -22.54
N THR A 21 -3.96 -28.56 -21.81
CA THR A 21 -3.10 -27.64 -21.02
C THR A 21 -2.21 -26.74 -21.90
N SER A 22 -2.43 -26.75 -23.22
CA SER A 22 -1.66 -25.96 -24.18
C SER A 22 -2.56 -24.99 -24.95
N THR A 23 -2.01 -23.87 -25.32
CA THR A 23 -2.61 -22.87 -26.21
C THR A 23 -1.79 -22.78 -27.50
N ILE A 24 -2.44 -22.43 -28.62
CA ILE A 24 -1.74 -22.16 -29.89
C ILE A 24 -0.76 -21.01 -29.79
N PHE A 25 -0.93 -20.14 -28.78
CA PHE A 25 -0.04 -19.00 -28.49
C PHE A 25 1.14 -19.33 -27.58
N LYS A 26 1.31 -20.60 -27.19
CA LYS A 26 2.47 -21.01 -26.39
C LYS A 26 3.76 -20.77 -27.17
N ASN A 27 4.64 -19.95 -26.62
CA ASN A 27 5.90 -19.53 -27.25
C ASN A 27 5.76 -18.73 -28.55
N VAL A 28 4.58 -18.19 -28.82
CA VAL A 28 4.34 -17.30 -29.96
C VAL A 28 4.55 -15.85 -29.52
N CYS A 29 5.35 -15.09 -30.26
CA CYS A 29 5.43 -13.65 -30.13
C CYS A 29 4.37 -13.03 -31.04
N VAL A 30 3.37 -12.40 -30.46
CA VAL A 30 2.29 -11.71 -31.18
C VAL A 30 2.75 -10.30 -31.52
N TYR A 31 2.56 -9.91 -32.77
CA TYR A 31 2.96 -8.60 -33.30
C TYR A 31 1.78 -7.64 -33.33
N GLU A 32 1.85 -6.62 -32.49
CA GLU A 32 0.82 -5.61 -32.34
C GLU A 32 1.20 -4.36 -33.14
N GLN A 33 0.36 -3.99 -34.09
CA GLN A 33 0.58 -2.81 -34.94
C GLN A 33 -0.09 -1.59 -34.32
N VAL A 34 0.71 -0.76 -33.70
CA VAL A 34 0.32 0.52 -33.08
C VAL A 34 1.24 1.61 -33.60
N ASP A 35 0.70 2.79 -33.78
CA ASP A 35 1.52 3.98 -34.02
C ASP A 35 2.24 4.38 -32.71
N PRO A 36 3.59 4.29 -32.65
CA PRO A 36 4.34 4.65 -31.46
C PRO A 36 4.16 6.11 -31.06
N GLN A 37 4.00 7.01 -32.03
CA GLN A 37 3.78 8.43 -31.77
C GLN A 37 2.41 8.68 -31.15
N LEU A 38 1.39 7.99 -31.64
CA LEU A 38 0.03 8.08 -31.08
C LEU A 38 0.00 7.54 -29.64
N LEU A 39 0.68 6.41 -29.37
CA LEU A 39 0.83 5.85 -28.02
C LEU A 39 1.52 6.86 -27.09
N PHE A 40 2.62 7.44 -27.54
CA PHE A 40 3.32 8.47 -26.78
C PHE A 40 2.41 9.66 -26.46
N ASN A 41 1.66 10.15 -27.43
CA ASN A 41 0.72 11.26 -27.27
C ASN A 41 -0.37 10.94 -26.25
N ILE A 42 -0.93 9.73 -26.27
CA ILE A 42 -1.93 9.28 -25.29
C ILE A 42 -1.32 9.25 -23.88
N ILE A 43 -0.13 8.69 -23.71
CA ILE A 43 0.56 8.64 -22.41
C ILE A 43 0.74 10.04 -21.82
N HIS A 44 1.00 11.04 -22.66
CA HIS A 44 1.32 12.40 -22.22
C HIS A 44 0.13 13.37 -22.22
N THR A 45 -1.06 12.95 -22.63
CA THR A 45 -2.26 13.79 -22.62
C THR A 45 -3.12 13.50 -21.40
N ALA A 46 -3.06 14.38 -20.40
CA ALA A 46 -3.71 14.21 -19.10
C ALA A 46 -5.22 14.15 -19.13
N GLU A 47 -5.82 14.84 -20.08
CA GLU A 47 -7.26 15.08 -20.12
C GLU A 47 -8.04 13.94 -20.75
N LEU A 48 -7.36 13.00 -21.42
CA LEU A 48 -7.99 11.97 -22.23
C LEU A 48 -8.29 10.68 -21.51
N ILE A 49 -7.59 10.38 -20.41
CA ILE A 49 -7.72 9.10 -19.73
C ILE A 49 -8.20 9.32 -18.30
N SER A 50 -9.38 8.81 -17.99
CA SER A 50 -9.85 8.68 -16.60
C SER A 50 -8.99 7.62 -15.90
N PHE A 51 -7.88 8.04 -15.31
CA PHE A 51 -6.87 7.16 -14.68
C PHE A 51 -7.34 6.51 -13.38
N ASP A 52 -8.48 6.95 -12.84
CA ASP A 52 -8.88 6.63 -11.46
C ASP A 52 -9.86 5.46 -11.33
N LYS A 53 -10.17 4.72 -12.39
CA LYS A 53 -11.11 3.61 -12.26
C LYS A 53 -10.40 2.31 -11.89
N LYS A 54 -10.70 1.81 -10.69
CA LYS A 54 -10.41 0.54 -10.01
C LYS A 54 -10.42 -0.76 -10.84
N ARG A 55 -10.14 -0.72 -12.14
CA ARG A 55 -10.23 -1.88 -13.02
C ARG A 55 -9.05 -2.86 -12.87
N TYR A 56 -8.03 -2.46 -12.14
CA TYR A 56 -6.79 -3.24 -11.99
C TYR A 56 -6.63 -3.89 -10.60
N ALA A 57 -7.72 -3.91 -9.78
CA ALA A 57 -7.65 -4.36 -8.39
C ALA A 57 -7.27 -5.85 -8.24
N ASP A 58 -7.66 -6.72 -9.17
CA ASP A 58 -7.67 -8.17 -8.93
C ASP A 58 -6.50 -8.99 -9.51
N GLY A 59 -5.42 -8.40 -9.89
CA GLY A 59 -4.25 -9.10 -10.43
C GLY A 59 -3.26 -8.16 -11.09
N MET A 60 -3.76 -7.22 -11.88
CA MET A 60 -2.94 -6.19 -12.52
C MET A 60 -2.51 -5.11 -11.53
N GLY A 61 -3.30 -4.80 -10.51
CA GLY A 61 -2.97 -3.82 -9.46
C GLY A 61 -1.71 -4.15 -8.66
N LYS A 62 -1.20 -5.39 -8.77
CA LYS A 62 0.11 -5.77 -8.25
C LYS A 62 1.25 -5.19 -9.09
N PHE A 63 1.03 -4.97 -10.40
CA PHE A 63 2.04 -4.52 -11.37
C PHE A 63 1.81 -3.09 -11.82
N TYR A 64 0.55 -2.73 -12.08
CA TYR A 64 0.16 -1.42 -12.63
C TYR A 64 -1.00 -0.85 -11.83
N LYS A 65 -0.83 0.36 -11.30
CA LYS A 65 -1.85 1.04 -10.49
C LYS A 65 -2.86 1.79 -11.35
N THR A 66 -2.40 2.28 -12.50
CA THR A 66 -3.19 3.07 -13.44
C THR A 66 -3.03 2.54 -14.86
N GLU A 67 -3.96 2.88 -15.75
CA GLU A 67 -3.82 2.56 -17.18
C GLU A 67 -2.59 3.22 -17.81
N ARG A 68 -2.20 4.39 -17.30
CA ARG A 68 -0.99 5.07 -17.73
C ARG A 68 0.26 4.27 -17.40
N ASP A 69 0.36 3.73 -16.18
CA ASP A 69 1.49 2.87 -15.80
C ASP A 69 1.60 1.67 -16.74
N LEU A 70 0.44 1.10 -17.12
CA LEU A 70 0.37 0.00 -18.09
C LEU A 70 0.82 0.44 -19.48
N LEU A 71 0.36 1.61 -19.98
CA LEU A 71 0.75 2.15 -21.27
C LEU A 71 2.25 2.48 -21.34
N VAL A 72 2.79 3.04 -20.26
CA VAL A 72 4.23 3.30 -20.13
C VAL A 72 5.01 1.98 -20.17
N ALA A 73 4.57 0.95 -19.44
CA ALA A 73 5.23 -0.35 -19.51
C ALA A 73 5.10 -1.01 -20.90
N TYR A 74 3.93 -0.89 -21.53
CA TYR A 74 3.70 -1.39 -22.89
C TYR A 74 4.61 -0.72 -23.93
N GLN A 75 4.96 0.55 -23.79
CA GLN A 75 5.87 1.26 -24.66
C GLN A 75 7.23 0.54 -24.81
N TYR A 76 7.69 -0.16 -23.77
CA TYR A 76 8.94 -0.93 -23.78
C TYR A 76 8.84 -2.27 -24.54
N GLN A 77 7.63 -2.65 -25.02
CA GLN A 77 7.44 -3.83 -25.86
C GLN A 77 7.79 -3.58 -27.34
N TRP A 78 8.17 -2.37 -27.69
CA TRP A 78 8.60 -2.04 -29.05
C TRP A 78 9.88 -2.78 -29.43
N VAL A 79 9.84 -3.48 -30.57
CA VAL A 79 10.97 -4.18 -31.16
C VAL A 79 11.29 -3.57 -32.53
N GLU A 80 12.39 -2.88 -32.62
CA GLU A 80 12.80 -2.10 -33.79
C GLU A 80 12.98 -2.99 -35.03
N SER A 81 13.59 -4.17 -34.90
CA SER A 81 13.86 -5.10 -36.00
C SER A 81 12.62 -5.58 -36.75
N VAL A 82 11.46 -5.58 -36.09
CA VAL A 82 10.15 -5.95 -36.67
C VAL A 82 9.22 -4.76 -36.85
N ASN A 83 9.61 -3.58 -36.36
CA ASN A 83 8.82 -2.35 -36.37
C ASN A 83 7.40 -2.56 -35.74
N ARG A 84 7.32 -3.25 -34.63
CA ARG A 84 6.07 -3.65 -33.95
C ARG A 84 6.26 -3.73 -32.43
N PHE A 85 5.16 -3.59 -31.71
CA PHE A 85 5.08 -4.02 -30.33
C PHE A 85 4.94 -5.54 -30.28
N VAL A 86 5.56 -6.17 -29.30
CA VAL A 86 5.60 -7.63 -29.20
C VAL A 86 5.04 -8.08 -27.85
N SER A 87 3.97 -8.87 -27.88
CA SER A 87 3.39 -9.47 -26.68
C SER A 87 3.54 -10.99 -26.66
N GLN A 88 3.60 -11.57 -25.49
CA GLN A 88 3.64 -13.02 -25.25
C GLN A 88 2.44 -13.42 -24.41
N TRP A 89 1.92 -14.61 -24.66
CA TRP A 89 0.70 -15.08 -24.05
C TRP A 89 0.90 -16.36 -23.27
N LYS A 90 0.13 -16.54 -22.20
CA LYS A 90 0.19 -17.72 -21.32
C LYS A 90 -1.18 -18.09 -20.79
N LEU A 91 -1.35 -19.37 -20.50
CA LEU A 91 -2.48 -19.81 -19.69
C LEU A 91 -2.26 -19.49 -18.21
N PRO A 92 -3.33 -19.31 -17.44
CA PRO A 92 -3.25 -19.34 -16.00
C PRO A 92 -2.61 -20.64 -15.51
N LYS A 93 -2.01 -20.64 -14.30
CA LYS A 93 -1.34 -21.83 -13.74
C LYS A 93 -2.21 -23.08 -13.67
N HIS A 94 -3.51 -22.92 -13.46
CA HIS A 94 -4.48 -24.03 -13.42
C HIS A 94 -4.90 -24.52 -14.81
N GLY A 95 -4.49 -23.88 -15.90
CA GLY A 95 -4.77 -24.32 -17.27
C GLY A 95 -6.16 -23.95 -17.83
N TRP A 96 -7.05 -23.38 -17.03
CA TRP A 96 -8.45 -23.09 -17.37
C TRP A 96 -8.70 -21.62 -17.63
N GLY A 97 -9.74 -21.31 -18.42
CA GLY A 97 -10.16 -19.96 -18.74
C GLY A 97 -9.41 -19.36 -19.91
N ARG A 98 -9.38 -18.03 -19.97
CA ARG A 98 -8.77 -17.23 -21.03
C ARG A 98 -7.25 -17.29 -20.98
N ILE A 99 -6.60 -17.14 -22.12
CA ILE A 99 -5.19 -16.81 -22.16
C ILE A 99 -4.98 -15.33 -21.75
N LEU A 100 -3.87 -15.09 -21.09
CA LEU A 100 -3.51 -13.77 -20.60
C LEU A 100 -2.16 -13.34 -21.19
N PRO A 101 -2.00 -12.08 -21.57
CA PRO A 101 -0.68 -11.60 -21.96
C PRO A 101 0.27 -11.66 -20.77
N ARG A 102 1.53 -12.01 -21.03
CA ARG A 102 2.56 -12.03 -20.01
C ARG A 102 2.72 -10.62 -19.45
N ASP A 103 2.76 -10.51 -18.13
CA ASP A 103 2.86 -9.25 -17.39
C ASP A 103 1.74 -8.24 -17.70
N TYR A 104 0.63 -8.72 -18.26
CA TYR A 104 -0.52 -7.93 -18.71
C TYR A 104 -0.18 -6.89 -19.80
N LEU A 105 0.89 -7.12 -20.58
CA LEU A 105 1.36 -6.20 -21.59
C LEU A 105 0.86 -6.59 -23.00
N SER A 106 -0.30 -6.06 -23.36
CA SER A 106 -0.93 -6.17 -24.68
C SER A 106 -2.01 -5.11 -24.83
N MET A 107 -2.29 -4.70 -26.07
CA MET A 107 -3.39 -3.79 -26.39
C MET A 107 -4.77 -4.30 -25.97
N SER A 108 -4.97 -5.60 -25.96
CA SER A 108 -6.26 -6.21 -25.56
C SER A 108 -6.67 -5.88 -24.14
N VAL A 109 -5.74 -5.47 -23.28
CA VAL A 109 -5.95 -5.18 -21.87
C VAL A 109 -6.31 -3.71 -21.63
N PHE A 110 -6.03 -2.82 -22.54
CA PHE A 110 -6.32 -1.39 -22.41
C PHE A 110 -7.81 -1.10 -22.36
N HIS A 111 -8.14 -0.01 -21.68
CA HIS A 111 -9.50 0.51 -21.65
C HIS A 111 -10.00 0.74 -23.08
N ARG A 112 -11.29 0.53 -23.28
CA ARG A 112 -11.89 0.53 -24.64
C ARG A 112 -11.59 1.78 -25.46
N PRO A 113 -11.74 3.02 -24.95
CA PRO A 113 -11.39 4.20 -25.70
C PRO A 113 -9.90 4.29 -26.07
N THR A 114 -9.00 3.90 -25.16
CA THR A 114 -7.55 3.84 -25.42
C THR A 114 -7.24 2.82 -26.52
N ARG A 115 -7.78 1.60 -26.39
CA ARG A 115 -7.62 0.54 -27.39
C ARG A 115 -8.16 0.97 -28.74
N HIS A 116 -9.38 1.52 -28.80
CA HIS A 116 -9.97 1.98 -30.06
C HIS A 116 -9.12 3.07 -30.72
N THR A 117 -8.61 4.02 -29.93
CA THR A 117 -7.75 5.08 -30.45
C THR A 117 -6.46 4.53 -31.06
N LEU A 118 -5.82 3.57 -30.39
CA LEU A 118 -4.57 2.97 -30.86
C LEU A 118 -4.74 2.04 -32.07
N CYS A 119 -5.92 1.37 -32.19
CA CYS A 119 -6.12 0.27 -33.14
C CYS A 119 -6.81 0.69 -34.44
N HIS A 120 -7.68 1.71 -34.43
CA HIS A 120 -8.65 1.99 -35.53
C HIS A 120 -8.04 2.16 -36.91
N GLN A 121 -6.81 2.64 -37.02
CA GLN A 121 -6.13 2.84 -38.30
C GLN A 121 -5.55 1.54 -38.87
N HIS A 122 -5.08 0.63 -38.00
CA HIS A 122 -4.25 -0.50 -38.43
C HIS A 122 -4.87 -1.88 -38.23
N LEU A 123 -5.88 -1.98 -37.39
CA LEU A 123 -6.49 -3.26 -36.99
C LEU A 123 -8.00 -3.28 -37.28
N VAL A 124 -8.55 -4.48 -37.32
CA VAL A 124 -9.97 -4.77 -37.20
C VAL A 124 -10.23 -5.62 -35.95
N ASP A 125 -11.36 -5.41 -35.32
CA ASP A 125 -11.79 -6.15 -34.13
C ASP A 125 -12.92 -7.12 -34.53
N LEU A 126 -12.67 -8.41 -34.37
CA LEU A 126 -13.61 -9.49 -34.66
C LEU A 126 -14.05 -10.13 -33.36
N ASP A 127 -15.35 -10.14 -33.11
CA ASP A 127 -15.91 -10.48 -31.83
C ASP A 127 -17.07 -11.48 -31.96
N LEU A 128 -17.14 -12.42 -31.03
CA LEU A 128 -18.19 -13.43 -30.97
C LEU A 128 -19.44 -12.83 -30.31
N VAL A 129 -20.54 -12.80 -31.05
CA VAL A 129 -21.80 -12.18 -30.58
C VAL A 129 -22.34 -12.94 -29.38
N ASN A 130 -22.68 -12.22 -28.28
CA ASN A 130 -23.31 -12.74 -27.08
C ASN A 130 -22.72 -14.07 -26.58
N CYS A 131 -21.40 -14.19 -26.69
CA CYS A 131 -20.58 -15.40 -26.62
C CYS A 131 -21.06 -16.45 -25.61
N HIS A 132 -21.12 -16.09 -24.32
CA HIS A 132 -21.41 -17.08 -23.27
C HIS A 132 -22.86 -17.57 -23.27
N PHE A 133 -23.84 -16.73 -23.60
CA PHE A 133 -25.23 -17.15 -23.75
C PHE A 133 -25.42 -18.11 -24.94
N GLU A 134 -24.76 -17.81 -26.07
CA GLU A 134 -24.78 -18.67 -27.25
C GLU A 134 -24.09 -20.01 -26.99
N ILE A 135 -22.96 -20.01 -26.23
CA ILE A 135 -22.29 -21.25 -25.81
C ILE A 135 -23.25 -22.09 -24.96
N VAL A 136 -23.85 -21.46 -23.91
CA VAL A 136 -24.78 -22.15 -23.02
C VAL A 136 -25.98 -22.69 -23.79
N LEU A 137 -26.60 -21.87 -24.66
CA LEU A 137 -27.73 -22.28 -25.50
C LEU A 137 -27.36 -23.53 -26.34
N SER A 138 -26.24 -23.49 -27.06
CA SER A 138 -25.77 -24.59 -27.89
C SER A 138 -25.58 -25.89 -27.07
N TYR A 139 -25.03 -25.78 -25.85
CA TYR A 139 -24.87 -26.98 -24.98
C TYR A 139 -26.18 -27.46 -24.42
N MET A 140 -27.11 -26.59 -24.00
CA MET A 140 -28.43 -27.00 -23.50
C MET A 140 -29.25 -27.69 -24.59
N GLN A 141 -29.22 -27.13 -25.82
CA GLN A 141 -29.89 -27.77 -26.99
C GLN A 141 -29.29 -29.16 -27.27
N ASN A 142 -27.97 -29.30 -27.24
CA ASN A 142 -27.33 -30.59 -27.47
C ASN A 142 -27.63 -31.64 -26.37
N LEU A 143 -27.89 -31.18 -25.12
CA LEU A 143 -28.28 -32.04 -24.01
C LEU A 143 -29.77 -32.24 -23.89
N ASN A 144 -30.57 -31.72 -24.86
CA ASN A 144 -32.03 -31.71 -24.81
C ASN A 144 -32.61 -31.16 -23.52
N MET A 145 -31.96 -30.12 -22.96
CA MET A 145 -32.44 -29.38 -21.80
C MET A 145 -33.43 -28.30 -22.21
N GLU A 146 -34.34 -27.92 -21.32
CA GLU A 146 -35.24 -26.82 -21.54
C GLU A 146 -34.42 -25.50 -21.59
N CYS A 147 -34.50 -24.78 -22.70
CA CYS A 147 -33.74 -23.57 -22.97
C CYS A 147 -34.52 -22.47 -23.71
N GLU A 148 -35.85 -22.56 -23.72
CA GLU A 148 -36.73 -21.66 -24.48
C GLU A 148 -36.48 -20.18 -24.18
N HIS A 149 -36.33 -19.81 -22.90
CA HIS A 149 -36.15 -18.41 -22.48
C HIS A 149 -34.74 -17.88 -22.80
N ILE A 150 -33.73 -18.72 -22.70
CA ILE A 150 -32.36 -18.41 -23.13
C ILE A 150 -32.31 -18.23 -24.65
N GLU A 151 -33.01 -19.07 -25.42
CA GLU A 151 -33.12 -18.96 -26.89
C GLU A 151 -33.84 -17.67 -27.29
N LYS A 152 -34.97 -17.34 -26.67
CA LYS A 152 -35.67 -16.06 -26.87
C LYS A 152 -34.76 -14.86 -26.64
N TYR A 153 -33.97 -14.89 -25.55
CA TYR A 153 -33.01 -13.85 -25.25
C TYR A 153 -31.90 -13.75 -26.32
N CYS A 154 -31.32 -14.87 -26.74
CA CYS A 154 -30.27 -14.90 -27.77
C CYS A 154 -30.76 -14.37 -29.10
N LEU A 155 -32.02 -14.69 -29.48
CA LEU A 155 -32.65 -14.19 -30.73
C LEU A 155 -32.90 -12.67 -30.71
N ASN A 156 -33.18 -12.09 -29.54
CA ASN A 156 -33.60 -10.68 -29.42
C ASN A 156 -32.92 -9.93 -28.26
N VAL A 157 -31.58 -10.05 -28.17
CA VAL A 157 -30.78 -9.45 -27.09
C VAL A 157 -31.05 -7.96 -26.86
N SER A 158 -31.18 -7.20 -27.95
CA SER A 158 -31.43 -5.75 -27.87
C SER A 158 -32.81 -5.41 -27.30
N HIS A 159 -33.79 -6.20 -27.63
CA HIS A 159 -35.15 -6.02 -27.13
C HIS A 159 -35.21 -6.23 -25.62
N TYR A 160 -34.74 -7.39 -25.15
CA TYR A 160 -34.79 -7.70 -23.71
C TYR A 160 -33.95 -6.77 -22.87
N ARG A 161 -32.76 -6.37 -23.36
CA ARG A 161 -31.97 -5.36 -22.64
C ARG A 161 -32.68 -4.01 -22.56
N THR A 162 -33.41 -3.62 -23.60
CA THR A 162 -34.20 -2.38 -23.59
C THR A 162 -35.42 -2.46 -22.66
N GLU A 163 -36.06 -3.62 -22.56
CA GLU A 163 -37.10 -3.85 -21.58
C GLU A 163 -36.59 -3.69 -20.16
N ILE A 164 -35.47 -4.34 -19.83
CA ILE A 164 -34.83 -4.24 -18.51
C ILE A 164 -34.41 -2.81 -18.18
N MET A 165 -33.86 -2.06 -19.16
CA MET A 165 -33.55 -0.65 -19.01
C MET A 165 -34.79 0.17 -18.62
N LYS A 166 -35.90 -0.07 -19.26
CA LYS A 166 -37.15 0.63 -18.99
C LYS A 166 -37.78 0.21 -17.67
N PHE A 167 -37.81 -1.10 -17.40
CA PHE A 167 -38.43 -1.65 -16.20
C PHE A 167 -37.74 -1.16 -14.90
N TYR A 168 -36.43 -1.21 -14.85
CA TYR A 168 -35.66 -0.81 -13.68
C TYR A 168 -35.12 0.63 -13.74
N ASN A 169 -35.39 1.35 -14.83
CA ASN A 169 -34.85 2.69 -15.08
C ASN A 169 -33.35 2.78 -14.97
N VAL A 170 -32.63 1.87 -15.64
CA VAL A 170 -31.17 1.75 -15.58
C VAL A 170 -30.53 1.98 -16.93
N SER A 171 -29.22 2.25 -16.93
CA SER A 171 -28.42 2.42 -18.15
C SER A 171 -28.30 1.11 -18.94
N LYS A 172 -27.97 1.25 -20.25
CA LYS A 172 -27.69 0.09 -21.13
C LYS A 172 -26.59 -0.81 -20.58
N ASP A 173 -25.55 -0.23 -20.01
CA ASP A 173 -24.41 -0.99 -19.45
C ASP A 173 -24.83 -1.71 -18.17
N THR A 174 -25.66 -1.09 -17.34
CA THR A 174 -26.20 -1.71 -16.12
C THR A 174 -27.12 -2.88 -16.46
N ALA A 175 -27.99 -2.75 -17.48
CA ALA A 175 -28.84 -3.84 -17.97
C ALA A 175 -27.98 -4.99 -18.59
N LYS A 176 -26.94 -4.67 -19.35
CA LYS A 176 -26.00 -5.67 -19.87
C LYS A 176 -25.29 -6.42 -18.74
N ALA A 177 -24.86 -5.71 -17.70
CA ALA A 177 -24.18 -6.30 -16.55
C ALA A 177 -25.06 -7.29 -15.79
N LEU A 178 -26.39 -7.08 -15.75
CA LEU A 178 -27.33 -8.05 -15.17
C LEU A 178 -27.25 -9.39 -15.89
N PHE A 179 -27.37 -9.44 -17.21
CA PHE A 179 -27.33 -10.70 -17.96
C PHE A 179 -25.96 -11.40 -17.81
N ILE A 180 -24.84 -10.63 -17.80
CA ILE A 180 -23.52 -11.20 -17.53
C ILE A 180 -23.46 -11.80 -16.11
N ARG A 181 -24.11 -11.15 -15.15
CA ARG A 181 -24.19 -11.67 -13.78
C ARG A 181 -24.98 -12.95 -13.68
N LEU A 182 -26.15 -13.04 -14.34
CA LEU A 182 -27.02 -14.20 -14.33
C LEU A 182 -26.33 -15.44 -14.91
N ILE A 183 -25.62 -15.31 -16.04
CA ILE A 183 -24.92 -16.44 -16.69
C ILE A 183 -23.85 -17.06 -15.81
N TYR A 184 -23.27 -16.28 -14.88
CA TYR A 184 -22.33 -16.79 -13.89
C TYR A 184 -22.99 -17.14 -12.54
N GLY A 185 -24.32 -17.25 -12.50
CA GLY A 185 -25.08 -17.63 -11.31
C GLY A 185 -25.20 -16.55 -10.25
N GLY A 186 -24.92 -15.27 -10.60
CA GLY A 186 -25.16 -14.16 -9.69
C GLY A 186 -26.66 -13.91 -9.46
N SER A 187 -27.05 -13.47 -8.25
CA SER A 187 -28.45 -13.25 -7.92
C SER A 187 -28.98 -11.91 -8.45
N LEU A 188 -30.21 -11.92 -8.91
CA LEU A 188 -30.96 -10.73 -9.29
C LEU A 188 -31.15 -9.78 -8.10
N VAL A 189 -31.43 -10.32 -6.91
CA VAL A 189 -31.54 -9.56 -5.67
C VAL A 189 -30.26 -8.78 -5.36
N GLY A 190 -29.08 -9.45 -5.45
CA GLY A 190 -27.81 -8.77 -5.23
C GLY A 190 -27.53 -7.66 -6.24
N TRP A 191 -27.92 -7.87 -7.51
CA TRP A 191 -27.79 -6.83 -8.53
C TRP A 191 -28.71 -5.63 -8.25
N LYS A 192 -29.96 -5.88 -7.82
CA LYS A 192 -30.90 -4.81 -7.43
C LYS A 192 -30.34 -3.98 -6.27
N LEU A 193 -29.81 -4.63 -5.23
CA LEU A 193 -29.21 -3.95 -4.08
C LEU A 193 -28.00 -3.07 -4.49
N GLU A 194 -27.12 -3.58 -5.33
CA GLU A 194 -25.93 -2.84 -5.80
C GLU A 194 -26.29 -1.60 -6.64
N ASN A 195 -27.46 -1.62 -7.30
CA ASN A 195 -27.90 -0.52 -8.15
C ASN A 195 -28.98 0.37 -7.49
N GLY A 196 -29.29 0.16 -6.21
CA GLY A 196 -30.26 0.95 -5.45
C GLY A 196 -31.71 0.74 -5.91
N ILE A 197 -32.04 -0.44 -6.45
CA ILE A 197 -33.36 -0.78 -6.97
C ILE A 197 -34.20 -1.41 -5.86
N SER A 198 -35.33 -0.81 -5.52
CA SER A 198 -36.21 -1.22 -4.42
C SER A 198 -37.49 -1.96 -4.86
N THR A 199 -37.69 -2.19 -6.16
CA THR A 199 -38.85 -2.92 -6.68
C THR A 199 -38.78 -4.39 -6.28
N PHE A 200 -39.95 -4.94 -5.84
CA PHE A 200 -40.09 -6.37 -5.49
C PHE A 200 -40.42 -7.23 -6.70
N ASP A 201 -41.06 -6.66 -7.70
CA ASP A 201 -41.45 -7.34 -8.92
C ASP A 201 -40.26 -7.44 -9.89
N ASP A 202 -40.17 -8.57 -10.56
CA ASP A 202 -39.16 -8.87 -11.57
C ASP A 202 -39.83 -9.32 -12.86
N PRO A 203 -39.31 -8.97 -14.04
CA PRO A 203 -39.82 -9.50 -15.31
C PRO A 203 -39.73 -11.03 -15.36
N ASP A 204 -40.81 -11.72 -15.75
CA ASP A 204 -40.87 -13.20 -15.79
C ASP A 204 -39.67 -13.79 -16.56
N ILE A 205 -39.31 -13.19 -17.68
CA ILE A 205 -38.17 -13.64 -18.48
C ILE A 205 -36.83 -13.69 -17.69
N LEU A 206 -36.61 -12.82 -16.70
CA LEU A 206 -35.40 -12.88 -15.86
C LEU A 206 -35.44 -14.01 -14.85
N VAL A 207 -36.63 -14.31 -14.32
CA VAL A 207 -36.84 -15.42 -13.39
C VAL A 207 -36.61 -16.74 -14.13
N ASP A 208 -37.22 -16.90 -15.31
CA ASP A 208 -37.14 -18.09 -16.13
C ASP A 208 -35.69 -18.34 -16.63
N ILE A 209 -35.03 -17.29 -17.15
CA ILE A 209 -33.60 -17.38 -17.54
C ILE A 209 -32.75 -17.77 -16.34
N SER A 210 -32.98 -17.17 -15.16
CA SER A 210 -32.20 -17.52 -13.96
C SER A 210 -32.38 -18.97 -13.55
N GLN A 211 -33.58 -19.50 -13.66
CA GLN A 211 -33.88 -20.91 -13.37
C GLN A 211 -33.18 -21.82 -14.35
N GLN A 212 -33.35 -21.63 -15.66
CA GLN A 212 -32.71 -22.44 -16.70
C GLN A 212 -31.17 -22.41 -16.58
N LEU A 213 -30.58 -21.24 -16.29
CA LEU A 213 -29.14 -21.11 -16.05
C LEU A 213 -28.70 -21.85 -14.79
N HIS A 214 -29.50 -21.87 -13.74
CA HIS A 214 -29.18 -22.58 -12.51
C HIS A 214 -29.16 -24.10 -12.73
N GLU A 215 -30.17 -24.64 -13.41
CA GLU A 215 -30.24 -26.05 -13.77
C GLU A 215 -29.04 -26.46 -14.64
N PHE A 216 -28.72 -25.65 -15.64
CA PHE A 216 -27.54 -25.88 -16.48
C PHE A 216 -26.23 -25.84 -15.67
N MET A 217 -26.10 -24.88 -14.76
CA MET A 217 -24.90 -24.77 -13.89
C MET A 217 -24.69 -25.98 -13.01
N GLU A 218 -25.77 -26.65 -12.54
CA GLU A 218 -25.68 -27.94 -11.82
C GLU A 218 -25.16 -29.04 -12.72
N VAL A 219 -25.60 -29.09 -13.96
CA VAL A 219 -25.09 -30.06 -14.96
C VAL A 219 -23.59 -29.84 -15.21
N VAL A 220 -23.19 -28.58 -15.42
CA VAL A 220 -21.76 -28.22 -15.59
C VAL A 220 -20.95 -28.60 -14.35
N TRP A 221 -21.48 -28.36 -13.15
CA TRP A 221 -20.83 -28.72 -11.90
C TRP A 221 -20.61 -30.22 -11.77
N ASN A 222 -21.63 -30.99 -12.01
CA ASN A 222 -21.56 -32.43 -11.85
C ASN A 222 -20.60 -33.12 -12.84
N ASN A 223 -20.54 -32.60 -14.07
CA ASN A 223 -19.74 -33.20 -15.13
C ASN A 223 -18.29 -32.69 -15.18
N ASN A 224 -17.95 -31.56 -14.53
CA ASN A 224 -16.65 -30.92 -14.67
C ASN A 224 -15.89 -30.76 -13.33
N GLN A 225 -16.05 -31.66 -12.40
CA GLN A 225 -15.37 -31.67 -11.10
C GLN A 225 -13.84 -31.65 -11.21
N HIS A 226 -13.26 -32.10 -12.30
CA HIS A 226 -11.83 -32.06 -12.54
C HIS A 226 -11.32 -30.63 -12.70
N ILE A 227 -12.08 -29.75 -13.37
CA ILE A 227 -11.75 -28.31 -13.46
C ILE A 227 -11.66 -27.69 -12.06
N TYR A 228 -12.67 -27.97 -11.23
CA TYR A 228 -12.69 -27.48 -9.86
C TYR A 228 -11.49 -27.99 -9.05
N LYS A 229 -11.12 -29.27 -9.19
CA LYS A 229 -9.94 -29.82 -8.53
C LYS A 229 -8.65 -29.09 -8.94
N ASP A 230 -8.48 -28.81 -10.22
CA ASP A 230 -7.31 -28.10 -10.71
C ASP A 230 -7.26 -26.65 -10.20
N LEU A 231 -8.42 -25.97 -10.12
CA LEU A 231 -8.52 -24.63 -9.53
C LEU A 231 -8.11 -24.65 -8.05
N VAL A 232 -8.61 -25.60 -7.26
CA VAL A 232 -8.29 -25.76 -5.83
C VAL A 232 -6.82 -26.06 -5.61
N ASN A 233 -6.23 -26.97 -6.42
CA ASN A 233 -4.83 -27.35 -6.29
C ASN A 233 -3.88 -26.18 -6.55
N ASN A 234 -4.26 -25.24 -7.41
CA ASN A 234 -3.42 -24.09 -7.77
C ASN A 234 -3.72 -22.81 -6.96
N THR A 235 -4.84 -22.76 -6.24
CA THR A 235 -5.24 -21.64 -5.37
C THR A 235 -5.99 -22.11 -4.12
N PRO A 236 -5.34 -22.96 -3.28
CA PRO A 236 -6.05 -23.70 -2.23
C PRO A 236 -6.69 -22.83 -1.15
N ASN A 237 -6.12 -21.68 -0.83
CA ASN A 237 -6.61 -20.82 0.25
C ASN A 237 -7.92 -20.10 -0.09
N TYR A 238 -8.13 -19.76 -1.35
CA TYR A 238 -9.34 -19.07 -1.77
C TYR A 238 -10.57 -20.00 -1.75
N TYR A 239 -10.43 -21.21 -2.29
CA TYR A 239 -11.58 -22.12 -2.46
C TYR A 239 -11.97 -22.89 -1.21
N LYS A 240 -11.10 -23.03 -0.22
CA LYS A 240 -11.40 -23.71 1.05
C LYS A 240 -12.48 -23.02 1.89
N THR A 241 -12.61 -21.71 1.73
CA THR A 241 -13.56 -20.86 2.47
C THR A 241 -14.88 -20.63 1.72
N CYS A 242 -14.98 -21.02 0.44
CA CYS A 242 -16.13 -20.77 -0.39
C CYS A 242 -17.24 -21.84 -0.19
N THR A 243 -18.51 -21.40 -0.22
CA THR A 243 -19.66 -22.30 -0.24
C THR A 243 -19.72 -23.09 -1.54
N LYS A 244 -20.46 -24.23 -1.56
CA LYS A 244 -20.70 -25.02 -2.78
C LYS A 244 -21.23 -24.14 -3.92
N ASN A 245 -22.17 -23.25 -3.64
CA ASN A 245 -22.77 -22.37 -4.64
C ASN A 245 -21.74 -21.37 -5.22
N GLN A 246 -20.88 -20.79 -4.38
CA GLN A 246 -19.78 -19.93 -4.85
C GLN A 246 -18.80 -20.70 -5.74
N ASN A 247 -18.50 -21.94 -5.40
CA ASN A 247 -17.62 -22.79 -6.19
C ASN A 247 -18.24 -23.17 -7.54
N MET A 248 -19.54 -23.44 -7.59
CA MET A 248 -20.29 -23.70 -8.83
C MET A 248 -20.25 -22.49 -9.77
N LYS A 249 -20.46 -21.28 -9.25
CA LYS A 249 -20.38 -20.03 -10.01
C LYS A 249 -18.99 -19.81 -10.61
N THR A 250 -17.96 -20.05 -9.81
CA THR A 250 -16.56 -19.94 -10.25
C THR A 250 -16.26 -20.97 -11.35
N LEU A 251 -16.66 -22.21 -11.16
CA LEU A 251 -16.48 -23.27 -12.17
C LEU A 251 -17.19 -22.90 -13.47
N MET A 252 -18.43 -22.43 -13.41
CA MET A 252 -19.20 -21.99 -14.57
C MET A 252 -18.48 -20.88 -15.36
N ALA A 253 -17.91 -19.91 -14.65
CA ALA A 253 -17.16 -18.83 -15.29
C ALA A 253 -15.91 -19.35 -16.03
N PHE A 254 -15.11 -20.21 -15.40
CA PHE A 254 -13.91 -20.78 -16.03
C PHE A 254 -14.28 -21.76 -17.15
N TRP A 255 -15.36 -22.50 -17.02
CA TRP A 255 -15.89 -23.37 -18.05
C TRP A 255 -16.26 -22.58 -19.31
N CYS A 256 -17.10 -21.55 -19.19
CA CYS A 256 -17.46 -20.66 -20.31
C CYS A 256 -16.23 -20.03 -20.97
N GLN A 257 -15.31 -19.51 -20.17
CA GLN A 257 -14.10 -18.86 -20.67
C GLN A 257 -13.14 -19.84 -21.37
N SER A 258 -13.15 -21.10 -20.97
CA SER A 258 -12.32 -22.13 -21.62
C SER A 258 -12.85 -22.50 -23.00
N ILE A 259 -14.19 -22.58 -23.13
CA ILE A 259 -14.84 -22.83 -24.41
C ILE A 259 -14.69 -21.64 -25.35
N GLU A 260 -14.89 -20.42 -24.84
CA GLU A 260 -14.66 -19.18 -25.55
C GLU A 260 -13.24 -19.13 -26.16
N ARG A 261 -12.22 -19.45 -25.34
CA ARG A 261 -10.83 -19.56 -25.81
C ARG A 261 -10.67 -20.62 -26.90
N TYR A 262 -11.25 -21.79 -26.70
CA TYR A 262 -11.18 -22.88 -27.68
C TYR A 262 -11.76 -22.43 -29.02
N ILE A 263 -12.96 -21.85 -29.05
CA ILE A 263 -13.59 -21.33 -30.28
C ILE A 263 -12.67 -20.31 -30.96
N GLN A 264 -12.14 -19.36 -30.20
CA GLN A 264 -11.20 -18.33 -30.68
C GLN A 264 -9.97 -18.96 -31.34
N GLU A 265 -9.34 -19.94 -30.69
CA GLU A 265 -8.15 -20.62 -31.21
C GLU A 265 -8.45 -21.44 -32.46
N GLN A 266 -9.60 -22.14 -32.54
CA GLN A 266 -10.00 -22.90 -33.74
C GLN A 266 -10.31 -21.98 -34.92
N VAL A 267 -10.95 -20.84 -34.68
CA VAL A 267 -11.21 -19.85 -35.72
C VAL A 267 -9.90 -19.25 -36.25
N ILE A 268 -8.96 -18.93 -35.40
CA ILE A 268 -7.64 -18.45 -35.80
C ILE A 268 -6.89 -19.51 -36.60
N LEU A 269 -6.91 -20.78 -36.20
CA LEU A 269 -6.31 -21.90 -36.93
C LEU A 269 -6.98 -22.10 -38.28
N HIS A 270 -8.30 -21.97 -38.38
CA HIS A 270 -9.02 -22.01 -39.63
C HIS A 270 -8.50 -20.92 -40.59
N LEU A 271 -8.37 -19.68 -40.15
CA LEU A 271 -7.83 -18.58 -40.94
C LEU A 271 -6.37 -18.78 -41.33
N VAL A 272 -5.52 -19.29 -40.43
CA VAL A 272 -4.12 -19.64 -40.70
C VAL A 272 -4.03 -20.73 -41.76
N ASN A 273 -4.83 -21.76 -41.68
CA ASN A 273 -4.78 -22.90 -42.60
C ASN A 273 -5.38 -22.57 -44.00
N THR A 274 -6.50 -21.83 -43.99
CA THR A 274 -7.23 -21.51 -45.23
C THR A 274 -6.57 -20.38 -46.00
N TYR A 275 -6.22 -19.28 -45.33
CA TYR A 275 -5.71 -18.08 -46.00
C TYR A 275 -4.20 -17.90 -45.84
N LYS A 276 -3.50 -18.87 -45.19
CA LYS A 276 -2.03 -18.84 -44.97
C LYS A 276 -1.57 -17.64 -44.15
N PHE A 277 -2.44 -17.12 -43.25
CA PHE A 277 -2.04 -16.05 -42.33
C PHE A 277 -1.02 -16.56 -41.33
N ARG A 278 -0.23 -15.63 -40.78
CA ARG A 278 0.71 -15.94 -39.70
C ARG A 278 0.02 -15.80 -38.33
N ILE A 279 0.14 -16.80 -37.46
CA ILE A 279 -0.48 -16.82 -36.13
C ILE A 279 -0.08 -15.60 -35.27
N ASN A 280 1.13 -15.09 -35.48
CA ASN A 280 1.64 -13.94 -34.75
C ASN A 280 1.00 -12.59 -35.14
N ASN A 281 0.14 -12.55 -36.17
CA ASN A 281 -0.62 -11.36 -36.55
C ASN A 281 -2.00 -11.28 -35.89
N PHE A 282 -2.38 -12.25 -35.07
CA PHE A 282 -3.63 -12.28 -34.33
C PHE A 282 -3.41 -11.89 -32.88
N ILE A 283 -4.11 -10.86 -32.41
CA ILE A 283 -4.05 -10.38 -31.06
C ILE A 283 -5.28 -10.91 -30.31
N PRO A 284 -5.14 -11.86 -29.39
CA PRO A 284 -6.29 -12.39 -28.67
C PRO A 284 -6.98 -11.29 -27.85
N CYS A 285 -8.29 -11.24 -27.90
CA CYS A 285 -9.17 -10.44 -27.05
C CYS A 285 -10.02 -11.36 -26.19
N GLN A 286 -10.89 -10.81 -25.33
CA GLN A 286 -11.70 -11.65 -24.43
C GLN A 286 -12.55 -12.65 -25.18
N ASP A 287 -13.47 -12.16 -26.02
CA ASP A 287 -14.49 -12.90 -26.76
C ASP A 287 -14.26 -12.86 -28.27
N GLY A 288 -13.06 -12.49 -28.72
CA GLY A 288 -12.67 -12.36 -30.11
C GLY A 288 -11.18 -12.11 -30.27
N PHE A 289 -10.78 -11.55 -31.39
CA PHE A 289 -9.40 -11.21 -31.69
C PHE A 289 -9.31 -10.01 -32.62
N MET A 290 -8.18 -9.32 -32.55
CA MET A 290 -7.86 -8.30 -33.56
C MET A 290 -6.85 -8.86 -34.58
N MET A 291 -6.99 -8.43 -35.83
CA MET A 291 -6.03 -8.73 -36.91
C MET A 291 -5.74 -7.49 -37.74
N ARG A 292 -4.69 -7.54 -38.54
CA ARG A 292 -4.31 -6.39 -39.37
C ARG A 292 -5.40 -6.06 -40.37
N LYS A 293 -5.73 -4.78 -40.48
CA LYS A 293 -6.72 -4.27 -41.44
C LYS A 293 -6.32 -4.54 -42.89
N ALA A 294 -5.00 -4.52 -43.18
CA ALA A 294 -4.47 -4.82 -44.52
C ALA A 294 -4.65 -6.29 -44.97
N ASP A 295 -4.78 -7.21 -44.01
CA ASP A 295 -4.99 -8.65 -44.28
C ASP A 295 -6.47 -9.01 -44.28
N PHE A 296 -7.33 -8.14 -43.75
CA PHE A 296 -8.75 -8.42 -43.52
C PHE A 296 -9.58 -8.13 -44.76
N LYS A 297 -10.54 -9.05 -45.06
CA LYS A 297 -11.60 -8.87 -46.06
C LYS A 297 -12.95 -9.33 -45.47
N PRO A 298 -14.10 -8.74 -45.88
CA PRO A 298 -15.42 -9.13 -45.38
C PRO A 298 -15.74 -10.63 -45.53
N GLU A 299 -15.23 -11.26 -46.62
CA GLU A 299 -15.39 -12.69 -46.91
C GLU A 299 -14.81 -13.59 -45.80
N HIS A 300 -13.85 -13.10 -45.00
CA HIS A 300 -13.29 -13.86 -43.89
C HIS A 300 -14.30 -14.07 -42.77
N ILE A 301 -15.19 -13.10 -42.54
CA ILE A 301 -16.27 -13.25 -41.52
C ILE A 301 -17.26 -14.33 -41.97
N GLU A 302 -17.61 -14.35 -43.27
CA GLU A 302 -18.50 -15.37 -43.81
C GLU A 302 -17.89 -16.77 -43.67
N SER A 303 -16.61 -16.92 -44.07
CA SER A 303 -15.85 -18.17 -43.88
C SER A 303 -15.77 -18.61 -42.41
N ILE A 304 -15.54 -17.69 -41.48
CA ILE A 304 -15.53 -17.98 -40.05
C ILE A 304 -16.89 -18.49 -39.59
N ASN A 305 -17.97 -17.81 -39.99
CA ASN A 305 -19.32 -18.17 -39.52
C ASN A 305 -19.77 -19.51 -40.08
N ILE A 306 -19.42 -19.84 -41.35
CA ILE A 306 -19.62 -21.18 -41.90
C ILE A 306 -18.82 -22.22 -41.11
N PHE A 307 -17.55 -21.96 -40.79
CA PHE A 307 -16.70 -22.86 -40.05
C PHE A 307 -17.26 -23.13 -38.63
N ILE A 308 -17.72 -22.08 -37.91
CA ILE A 308 -18.31 -22.21 -36.58
C ILE A 308 -19.55 -23.08 -36.64
N LYS A 309 -20.44 -22.83 -37.61
CA LYS A 309 -21.69 -23.58 -37.76
C LYS A 309 -21.41 -25.04 -38.16
N ASP A 310 -20.58 -25.25 -39.17
CA ASP A 310 -20.44 -26.58 -39.81
C ASP A 310 -19.43 -27.45 -39.08
N SER A 311 -18.34 -26.90 -38.58
CA SER A 311 -17.26 -27.65 -37.92
C SER A 311 -17.36 -27.68 -36.42
N LEU A 312 -17.78 -26.56 -35.77
CA LEU A 312 -17.90 -26.47 -34.31
C LEU A 312 -19.33 -26.72 -33.82
N LYS A 313 -20.33 -26.80 -34.72
CA LYS A 313 -21.75 -27.04 -34.42
C LYS A 313 -22.31 -26.02 -33.39
N LEU A 314 -21.87 -24.78 -33.44
CA LEU A 314 -22.31 -23.70 -32.55
C LEU A 314 -23.22 -22.71 -33.28
N VAL A 315 -24.19 -22.16 -32.56
CA VAL A 315 -25.13 -21.15 -33.10
C VAL A 315 -24.49 -19.76 -33.18
N SER A 316 -23.46 -19.52 -32.40
CA SER A 316 -22.69 -18.26 -32.36
C SER A 316 -22.15 -17.82 -33.71
N LYS A 317 -21.95 -16.50 -33.84
CA LYS A 317 -21.34 -15.90 -35.05
C LYS A 317 -20.34 -14.79 -34.69
N PHE A 318 -19.32 -14.66 -35.51
CA PHE A 318 -18.41 -13.51 -35.45
C PHE A 318 -18.94 -12.33 -36.24
N ILE A 319 -18.69 -11.13 -35.74
CA ILE A 319 -18.95 -9.87 -36.42
C ILE A 319 -17.74 -8.96 -36.31
N GLN A 320 -17.61 -8.03 -37.21
CA GLN A 320 -16.66 -6.94 -37.05
C GLN A 320 -17.26 -5.87 -36.12
N LYS A 321 -16.55 -5.57 -35.03
CA LYS A 321 -16.90 -4.45 -34.14
C LYS A 321 -16.28 -3.15 -34.64
N PRO A 322 -17.05 -2.05 -34.65
CA PRO A 322 -16.48 -0.74 -35.00
C PRO A 322 -15.66 -0.16 -33.84
N PHE A 323 -14.56 0.49 -34.16
CA PHE A 323 -13.81 1.35 -33.25
C PHE A 323 -14.49 2.73 -33.18
N ASN A 324 -15.46 2.92 -32.31
CA ASN A 324 -16.34 4.10 -32.25
C ASN A 324 -16.04 5.04 -31.05
N GLU A 325 -15.21 4.59 -30.12
CA GLU A 325 -14.80 5.36 -28.94
C GLU A 325 -13.36 5.85 -29.10
N ILE A 326 -13.13 6.74 -30.06
CA ILE A 326 -11.80 7.27 -30.37
C ILE A 326 -11.63 8.59 -29.66
N TYR A 327 -10.56 8.71 -28.89
CA TYR A 327 -10.16 9.99 -28.34
C TYR A 327 -9.81 10.97 -29.46
N LYS A 328 -10.32 12.19 -29.37
CA LYS A 328 -9.75 13.30 -30.13
C LYS A 328 -8.41 13.63 -29.48
N VAL A 329 -7.36 12.92 -29.90
CA VAL A 329 -6.00 13.23 -29.49
C VAL A 329 -5.61 14.51 -30.22
N LEU A 330 -5.97 15.63 -29.65
CA LEU A 330 -5.28 16.87 -29.92
C LEU A 330 -3.89 16.67 -29.29
N LEU A 331 -2.87 16.68 -30.13
CA LEU A 331 -1.52 16.87 -29.62
C LEU A 331 -1.59 18.05 -28.65
N PRO A 332 -1.09 17.91 -27.40
CA PRO A 332 -1.08 19.05 -26.49
C PRO A 332 -0.53 20.23 -27.25
N SER A 333 -1.25 21.34 -27.22
CA SER A 333 -0.79 22.58 -27.87
C SER A 333 0.63 22.96 -27.42
N SER A 334 1.07 22.49 -26.26
CA SER A 334 2.44 22.56 -25.77
C SER A 334 3.44 21.69 -26.54
N ILE A 335 3.04 20.53 -27.13
CA ILE A 335 3.96 19.71 -27.95
C ILE A 335 3.91 20.15 -29.42
N HIS A 336 2.75 20.60 -29.89
CA HIS A 336 2.66 21.24 -31.21
C HIS A 336 3.29 22.64 -31.24
N ASN A 337 3.36 23.34 -30.14
CA ASN A 337 4.10 24.58 -29.99
C ASN A 337 5.61 24.39 -29.77
N TYR A 338 6.12 23.16 -29.75
CA TYR A 338 7.50 22.87 -30.10
C TYR A 338 7.70 23.08 -31.61
N LYS A 339 7.27 24.22 -32.11
CA LYS A 339 7.87 24.76 -33.35
C LYS A 339 9.39 24.75 -33.12
N PRO A 340 10.16 24.47 -34.16
CA PRO A 340 11.63 24.60 -34.10
C PRO A 340 12.13 25.85 -33.38
N PHE A 341 11.29 26.87 -33.24
CA PHE A 341 11.52 28.12 -32.55
C PHE A 341 11.81 27.98 -31.03
N CYS A 342 11.19 27.02 -30.33
CA CYS A 342 11.44 26.83 -28.88
C CYS A 342 12.80 26.18 -28.59
N LEU A 343 13.35 25.43 -29.53
CA LEU A 343 14.65 24.76 -29.38
C LEU A 343 15.85 25.74 -29.50
N LYS A 344 15.62 26.94 -30.08
CA LYS A 344 16.67 27.94 -30.33
C LYS A 344 17.36 28.46 -29.06
N HIS A 345 16.71 28.36 -27.90
CA HIS A 345 17.15 28.94 -26.64
C HIS A 345 17.02 27.99 -25.45
N LEU A 346 16.92 26.65 -25.66
CA LEU A 346 16.79 25.70 -24.56
C LEU A 346 18.14 25.57 -23.83
N GLU A 347 18.27 26.36 -22.75
CA GLU A 347 19.29 26.17 -21.74
C GLU A 347 18.90 25.02 -20.78
N ASP A 348 19.82 24.59 -19.93
CA ASP A 348 19.62 23.51 -18.98
C ASP A 348 18.39 23.74 -18.07
N ALA A 349 18.13 24.99 -17.70
CA ALA A 349 16.96 25.38 -16.89
C ALA A 349 15.60 25.17 -17.63
N GLN A 350 15.60 25.36 -18.93
CA GLN A 350 14.41 25.16 -19.79
C GLN A 350 14.15 23.66 -20.04
N PHE A 351 15.22 22.85 -20.17
CA PHE A 351 15.09 21.39 -20.16
C PHE A 351 14.56 20.87 -18.84
N ALA A 352 15.00 21.42 -17.71
CA ALA A 352 14.44 21.09 -16.40
C ALA A 352 12.94 21.40 -16.31
N THR A 353 12.49 22.55 -16.86
CA THR A 353 11.07 22.90 -16.95
C THR A 353 10.32 21.93 -17.86
N LEU A 354 10.91 21.57 -19.00
CA LEU A 354 10.34 20.64 -19.94
C LEU A 354 10.16 19.24 -19.33
N LEU A 355 11.11 18.77 -18.52
CA LEU A 355 10.96 17.52 -17.76
C LEU A 355 9.76 17.59 -16.81
N ILE A 356 9.47 18.73 -16.20
CA ILE A 356 8.28 18.94 -15.37
C ILE A 356 7.02 18.87 -16.23
N ASP A 357 6.98 19.58 -17.34
CA ASP A 357 5.79 19.66 -18.21
C ASP A 357 5.46 18.33 -18.89
N VAL A 358 6.46 17.58 -19.31
CA VAL A 358 6.31 16.30 -20.05
C VAL A 358 6.15 15.09 -19.13
N GLY A 359 6.68 15.13 -17.91
CA GLY A 359 6.74 13.95 -17.08
C GLY A 359 6.15 14.07 -15.69
N PHE A 360 6.01 15.28 -15.17
CA PHE A 360 5.87 15.49 -13.74
C PHE A 360 4.48 15.88 -13.24
N LYS A 361 3.61 16.40 -14.05
CA LYS A 361 2.20 16.54 -13.64
C LYS A 361 1.58 15.24 -13.13
N TYR A 362 2.22 14.10 -13.40
CA TYR A 362 1.67 12.79 -13.19
C TYR A 362 2.44 11.91 -12.19
N ASN A 363 3.74 12.09 -12.06
CA ASN A 363 4.54 11.43 -11.03
C ASN A 363 4.78 12.43 -9.91
N GLN A 364 3.88 12.50 -8.96
CA GLN A 364 3.87 13.43 -7.84
C GLN A 364 5.15 13.24 -7.00
N ILE A 365 6.27 13.78 -7.46
CA ILE A 365 7.54 13.80 -6.73
C ILE A 365 7.72 15.21 -6.16
N ILE A 366 8.20 15.27 -4.95
CA ILE A 366 8.62 16.49 -4.28
C ILE A 366 10.01 16.30 -3.73
N THR A 367 10.74 17.39 -3.60
CA THR A 367 11.98 17.41 -2.85
C THR A 367 11.83 18.36 -1.66
N THR A 368 12.52 18.05 -0.57
CA THR A 368 12.55 18.86 0.65
C THR A 368 13.92 18.77 1.29
N GLY A 369 14.20 19.63 2.28
CA GLY A 369 15.50 19.69 2.95
C GLY A 369 16.36 20.85 2.46
N ASP A 370 17.58 20.92 2.96
CA ASP A 370 18.52 21.99 2.61
C ASP A 370 19.24 21.67 1.30
N SER A 371 19.80 22.72 0.66
CA SER A 371 20.55 22.61 -0.59
C SER A 371 21.70 21.58 -0.55
N LYS A 372 22.22 21.27 0.64
CA LYS A 372 23.29 20.29 0.88
C LYS A 372 22.75 18.88 1.09
N TYR A 373 21.51 18.72 1.61
CA TYR A 373 20.89 17.44 1.97
C TYR A 373 19.45 17.39 1.45
N LEU A 374 19.33 17.31 0.13
CA LEU A 374 18.03 17.19 -0.52
C LEU A 374 17.45 15.79 -0.31
N GLU A 375 16.20 15.70 0.14
CA GLU A 375 15.43 14.47 0.20
C GLU A 375 14.33 14.48 -0.87
N GLY A 376 14.16 13.38 -1.58
CA GLY A 376 13.09 13.21 -2.54
C GLY A 376 12.01 12.26 -2.02
N TYR A 377 10.77 12.54 -2.39
CA TYR A 377 9.61 11.71 -2.07
C TYR A 377 8.72 11.58 -3.29
N MET A 378 8.20 10.37 -3.51
CA MET A 378 7.25 10.06 -4.57
C MET A 378 5.92 9.62 -3.97
N TYR A 379 4.82 10.24 -4.40
CA TYR A 379 3.48 9.82 -4.01
C TYR A 379 3.08 8.57 -4.78
N ASN A 380 2.85 7.47 -4.06
CA ASN A 380 2.51 6.17 -4.63
C ASN A 380 1.00 5.91 -4.75
N SER A 381 0.19 6.97 -4.77
CA SER A 381 -1.28 6.99 -4.75
C SER A 381 -1.93 6.77 -3.39
N VAL A 382 -1.15 6.52 -2.34
CA VAL A 382 -1.62 6.38 -0.96
C VAL A 382 -0.81 7.24 0.01
N TYR A 383 0.52 7.15 -0.06
CA TYR A 383 1.44 7.88 0.81
C TYR A 383 2.69 8.32 0.03
N TRP A 384 3.49 9.20 0.65
CA TRP A 384 4.75 9.68 0.11
C TRP A 384 5.88 8.74 0.50
N GLU A 385 6.43 8.02 -0.47
CA GLU A 385 7.55 7.10 -0.28
C GLU A 385 8.87 7.84 -0.48
N LYS A 386 9.81 7.68 0.47
CA LYS A 386 11.13 8.28 0.36
C LYS A 386 11.89 7.63 -0.80
N LEU A 387 12.38 8.46 -1.71
CA LEU A 387 13.24 8.01 -2.79
C LEU A 387 14.68 7.84 -2.28
N PRO A 388 15.38 6.75 -2.61
CA PRO A 388 16.78 6.58 -2.30
C PRO A 388 17.60 7.56 -3.16
N LEU A 389 17.87 8.77 -2.64
CA LEU A 389 18.75 9.74 -3.30
C LEU A 389 20.24 9.41 -3.08
N HIS A 390 20.52 8.50 -2.15
CA HIS A 390 21.87 8.07 -1.84
C HIS A 390 21.89 6.55 -1.66
N ASN A 391 22.62 5.83 -2.48
CA ASN A 391 22.97 4.45 -2.19
C ASN A 391 24.29 4.43 -1.39
N ALA A 392 24.20 4.08 -0.11
CA ALA A 392 25.34 4.05 0.80
C ALA A 392 26.43 3.04 0.39
N GLU A 393 26.12 2.06 -0.45
CA GLU A 393 27.05 1.01 -0.91
C GLU A 393 27.86 1.42 -2.15
N PHE A 394 27.45 2.44 -2.90
CA PHE A 394 28.16 2.92 -4.08
C PHE A 394 28.33 4.43 -4.05
N GLN A 395 29.51 4.89 -3.73
CA GLN A 395 29.91 6.31 -3.78
C GLN A 395 29.78 6.97 -5.18
N LYS A 396 29.14 6.33 -6.15
CA LYS A 396 28.98 6.79 -7.54
C LYS A 396 27.57 7.22 -7.94
N GLY A 397 26.51 6.94 -7.18
CA GLY A 397 25.12 7.15 -7.64
C GLY A 397 24.31 8.04 -6.71
N ARG A 398 24.50 9.36 -6.73
CA ARG A 398 23.71 10.28 -5.90
C ARG A 398 22.20 10.30 -6.19
N PHE A 399 21.76 9.76 -7.35
CA PHE A 399 20.38 9.91 -7.84
C PHE A 399 19.93 8.75 -8.75
N ASP A 400 20.40 7.53 -8.55
CA ASP A 400 20.26 6.43 -9.51
C ASP A 400 18.82 6.27 -10.05
N TYR A 401 17.81 6.28 -9.19
CA TYR A 401 16.43 6.15 -9.65
C TYR A 401 15.95 7.39 -10.41
N LEU A 402 16.13 8.58 -9.83
CA LEU A 402 15.73 9.84 -10.47
C LEU A 402 16.62 10.14 -11.67
N GLU A 403 17.90 9.83 -11.60
CA GLU A 403 18.83 9.98 -12.73
C GLU A 403 18.45 9.08 -13.90
N ASN A 404 18.15 7.82 -13.66
CA ASN A 404 17.67 6.90 -14.68
C ASN A 404 16.35 7.37 -15.28
N TRP A 405 15.38 7.76 -14.45
CA TRP A 405 14.12 8.31 -14.91
C TRP A 405 14.30 9.58 -15.74
N CYS A 406 15.11 10.53 -15.29
CA CYS A 406 15.42 11.75 -16.05
C CYS A 406 16.17 11.43 -17.35
N ASN A 407 17.12 10.50 -17.32
CA ASN A 407 17.84 10.05 -18.50
C ASN A 407 16.90 9.40 -19.52
N ASP A 408 15.97 8.55 -19.08
CA ASP A 408 14.96 7.95 -19.95
C ASP A 408 14.05 9.01 -20.58
N LYS A 409 13.62 10.01 -19.80
CA LYS A 409 12.81 11.11 -20.30
C LYS A 409 13.59 12.04 -21.24
N LEU A 410 14.84 12.33 -20.93
CA LEU A 410 15.73 13.09 -21.82
C LEU A 410 16.02 12.32 -23.11
N PHE A 411 16.20 10.99 -23.02
CA PHE A 411 16.36 10.13 -24.19
C PHE A 411 15.11 10.13 -25.08
N LEU A 412 13.92 10.01 -24.49
CA LEU A 412 12.64 10.10 -25.21
C LEU A 412 12.47 11.47 -25.88
N LEU A 413 12.76 12.55 -25.16
CA LEU A 413 12.73 13.91 -25.71
C LEU A 413 13.74 14.07 -26.86
N THR A 414 14.92 13.49 -26.72
CA THR A 414 15.96 13.50 -27.76
C THR A 414 15.49 12.79 -29.02
N ASN A 415 14.83 11.63 -28.87
CA ASN A 415 14.28 10.89 -30.02
C ASN A 415 13.15 11.63 -30.72
N VAL A 416 12.21 12.21 -29.93
CA VAL A 416 11.13 13.04 -30.49
C VAL A 416 11.67 14.26 -31.25
N LEU A 417 12.70 14.91 -30.70
CA LEU A 417 13.34 16.03 -31.35
C LEU A 417 14.14 15.61 -32.62
N HIS A 418 14.74 14.44 -32.58
CA HIS A 418 15.46 13.86 -33.73
C HIS A 418 14.52 13.50 -34.88
N ASP A 419 13.37 12.86 -34.57
CA ASP A 419 12.38 12.48 -35.59
C ASP A 419 11.70 13.70 -36.20
N ALA A 420 11.38 14.70 -35.37
CA ALA A 420 10.88 15.99 -35.90
C ALA A 420 11.89 16.70 -36.83
N SER A 421 13.20 16.48 -36.61
CA SER A 421 14.27 17.05 -37.41
C SER A 421 14.58 16.27 -38.69
N ASN A 422 14.34 14.95 -38.67
CA ASN A 422 14.64 14.07 -39.83
C ASN A 422 13.59 14.15 -40.95
N ASN A 423 12.34 14.53 -40.65
CA ASN A 423 11.28 14.72 -41.67
C ASN A 423 11.45 15.99 -42.51
N THR A 424 12.47 16.81 -42.27
CA THR A 424 12.75 18.05 -42.98
C THR A 424 14.23 18.17 -43.36
N LEU A 425 14.81 17.07 -43.85
CA LEU A 425 16.22 17.06 -44.27
C LEU A 425 16.40 17.85 -45.57
N ILE A 426 16.86 19.09 -45.45
CA ILE A 426 17.45 19.85 -46.52
C ILE A 426 18.96 19.57 -46.52
N THR A 427 19.52 19.13 -47.63
CA THR A 427 20.96 18.86 -47.77
C THR A 427 21.79 20.15 -47.65
N ILE A 428 23.07 20.02 -47.34
CA ILE A 428 23.97 21.18 -47.28
C ILE A 428 23.96 21.92 -48.64
N GLU A 429 23.86 21.19 -49.77
CA GLU A 429 23.78 21.74 -51.11
C GLU A 429 22.48 22.54 -51.32
N GLU A 430 21.36 22.01 -50.86
CA GLU A 430 20.05 22.71 -50.88
C GLU A 430 20.05 23.98 -50.02
N ILE A 431 20.76 23.99 -48.89
CA ILE A 431 20.91 25.19 -48.06
C ILE A 431 21.71 26.28 -48.81
N GLU A 432 22.79 25.88 -49.48
CA GLU A 432 23.58 26.82 -50.30
C GLU A 432 22.79 27.34 -51.50
N ASN A 433 21.98 26.49 -52.12
CA ASN A 433 21.05 26.88 -53.17
C ASN A 433 19.99 27.86 -52.67
N LEU A 434 19.43 27.66 -51.47
CA LEU A 434 18.48 28.56 -50.84
C LEU A 434 19.13 29.91 -50.50
N LYS A 435 20.36 29.93 -50.00
CA LYS A 435 21.12 31.14 -49.74
C LYS A 435 21.41 31.92 -51.05
N THR A 436 21.76 31.21 -52.10
CA THR A 436 21.96 31.79 -53.42
C THR A 436 20.67 32.37 -53.96
N THR A 437 19.55 31.65 -53.83
CA THR A 437 18.20 32.09 -54.25
C THR A 437 17.78 33.34 -53.46
N LYS A 438 18.02 33.37 -52.13
CA LYS A 438 17.79 34.56 -51.27
C LYS A 438 18.51 35.76 -51.81
N ARG A 439 19.80 35.59 -52.19
CA ARG A 439 20.61 36.68 -52.72
C ARG A 439 20.08 37.20 -54.07
N LYS A 440 19.68 36.27 -54.97
CA LYS A 440 19.07 36.61 -56.27
C LYS A 440 17.76 37.36 -56.11
N LEU A 441 16.88 36.91 -55.18
CA LEU A 441 15.58 37.56 -54.89
C LEU A 441 15.77 38.94 -54.28
N LYS A 442 16.74 39.15 -53.39
CA LYS A 442 17.08 40.46 -52.85
C LYS A 442 17.56 41.45 -53.91
N ASN A 443 18.44 40.98 -54.78
CA ASN A 443 18.93 41.82 -55.86
C ASN A 443 17.79 42.22 -56.84
N LYS A 444 16.94 41.24 -57.21
CA LYS A 444 15.77 41.48 -58.04
C LYS A 444 14.78 42.45 -57.41
N LEU A 445 14.55 42.32 -56.12
CA LEU A 445 13.69 43.26 -55.37
C LEU A 445 14.26 44.68 -55.33
N ALA A 446 15.58 44.83 -55.21
CA ALA A 446 16.24 46.13 -55.27
C ALA A 446 16.11 46.76 -56.66
N GLU A 447 16.30 45.97 -57.74
CA GLU A 447 16.10 46.41 -59.10
C GLU A 447 14.64 46.84 -59.42
N LEU A 448 13.64 46.03 -59.01
CA LEU A 448 12.22 46.35 -59.22
C LEU A 448 11.79 47.64 -58.52
N LYS A 449 12.38 47.96 -57.38
CA LYS A 449 12.10 49.20 -56.63
C LYS A 449 12.69 50.46 -57.28
N THR A 450 13.56 50.29 -58.27
CA THR A 450 14.16 51.43 -59.03
C THR A 450 13.44 51.72 -60.34
N LEU A 451 12.60 50.81 -60.85
CA LEU A 451 11.85 50.97 -62.08
C LEU A 451 10.73 52.03 -61.98
N LYS A 452 10.44 52.72 -63.10
CA LYS A 452 9.31 53.67 -63.22
C LYS A 452 8.53 53.34 -64.47
N PRO A 453 7.22 53.00 -64.37
CA PRO A 453 6.39 52.91 -63.18
C PRO A 453 6.79 51.73 -62.30
N ILE A 454 6.56 51.83 -61.00
CA ILE A 454 6.91 50.80 -60.00
C ILE A 454 5.96 49.61 -60.17
N PRO A 455 6.48 48.40 -60.49
CA PRO A 455 5.66 47.23 -60.67
C PRO A 455 5.26 46.59 -59.35
N GLN A 456 4.21 47.09 -58.73
CA GLN A 456 3.80 46.78 -57.34
C GLN A 456 3.44 45.28 -57.16
N GLU A 457 2.87 44.67 -58.18
CA GLU A 457 2.48 43.25 -58.15
C GLU A 457 3.69 42.32 -58.18
N GLU A 458 4.72 42.62 -59.01
CA GLU A 458 5.97 41.88 -59.06
C GLU A 458 6.80 42.06 -57.78
N ILE A 459 6.76 43.22 -57.18
CA ILE A 459 7.39 43.46 -55.90
C ILE A 459 6.77 42.62 -54.83
N THR A 460 5.42 42.59 -54.72
CA THR A 460 4.67 41.76 -53.73
C THR A 460 4.94 40.27 -53.92
N GLN A 461 4.97 39.81 -55.18
CA GLN A 461 5.30 38.40 -55.49
C GLN A 461 6.75 38.05 -55.11
N THR A 462 7.69 38.94 -55.34
CA THR A 462 9.12 38.75 -55.02
C THR A 462 9.37 38.81 -53.53
N GLU A 463 8.69 39.72 -52.81
CA GLU A 463 8.72 39.77 -51.32
C GLU A 463 8.12 38.52 -50.70
N THR A 464 7.00 37.99 -51.24
CA THR A 464 6.41 36.72 -50.78
C THR A 464 7.37 35.54 -50.96
N LYS A 465 8.02 35.44 -52.12
CA LYS A 465 9.02 34.40 -52.41
C LYS A 465 10.26 34.56 -51.52
N LEU A 466 10.71 35.74 -51.25
CA LEU A 466 11.85 36.04 -50.40
C LEU A 466 11.54 35.62 -48.93
N ASN A 467 10.37 36.02 -48.43
CA ASN A 467 9.91 35.66 -47.09
C ASN A 467 9.83 34.16 -46.92
N ALA A 468 9.31 33.42 -47.92
CA ALA A 468 9.25 31.95 -47.91
C ALA A 468 10.65 31.32 -47.83
N VAL A 469 11.62 31.79 -48.62
CA VAL A 469 13.00 31.30 -48.61
C VAL A 469 13.71 31.68 -47.32
N GLU A 470 13.48 32.87 -46.78
CA GLU A 470 14.05 33.30 -45.48
C GLU A 470 13.51 32.39 -44.33
N THR A 471 12.23 32.08 -44.33
CA THR A 471 11.61 31.17 -43.36
C THR A 471 12.20 29.76 -43.42
N LEU A 472 12.44 29.23 -44.66
CA LEU A 472 13.07 27.91 -44.81
C LEU A 472 14.50 27.87 -44.28
N ILE A 473 15.31 28.91 -44.55
CA ILE A 473 16.69 29.03 -44.07
C ILE A 473 16.70 29.15 -42.51
N GLU A 474 15.80 29.96 -41.96
CA GLU A 474 15.68 30.09 -40.49
C GLU A 474 15.30 28.77 -39.83
N ASN A 475 14.30 28.08 -40.39
CA ASN A 475 13.89 26.78 -39.90
C ASN A 475 15.04 25.77 -39.89
N GLN A 476 15.83 25.72 -40.99
CA GLN A 476 16.98 24.82 -41.06
C GLN A 476 18.09 25.18 -40.08
N CYS A 477 18.31 26.48 -39.84
CA CYS A 477 19.30 26.95 -38.88
C CYS A 477 18.89 26.53 -37.46
N ILE A 478 17.60 26.56 -37.14
CA ILE A 478 17.01 26.11 -35.88
C ILE A 478 17.20 24.60 -35.73
N ILE A 479 16.91 23.80 -36.79
CA ILE A 479 17.10 22.36 -36.81
C ILE A 479 18.57 22.00 -36.49
N ASN A 480 19.51 22.65 -37.12
CA ASN A 480 20.93 22.38 -36.91
C ASN A 480 21.41 22.72 -35.50
N LYS A 481 20.95 23.84 -34.94
CA LYS A 481 21.21 24.19 -33.53
C LYS A 481 20.60 23.20 -32.56
N SER A 482 19.40 22.72 -32.87
CA SER A 482 18.73 21.70 -32.06
C SER A 482 19.50 20.38 -32.03
N ARG A 483 20.01 19.95 -33.19
CA ARG A 483 20.88 18.75 -33.30
C ARG A 483 22.15 18.87 -32.48
N GLU A 484 22.78 20.03 -32.49
CA GLU A 484 23.97 20.29 -31.69
C GLU A 484 23.65 20.23 -30.20
N LYS A 485 22.51 20.83 -29.75
CA LYS A 485 22.06 20.76 -28.37
C LYS A 485 21.71 19.32 -27.96
N ILE A 486 21.05 18.53 -28.80
CA ILE A 486 20.78 17.11 -28.59
C ILE A 486 22.09 16.34 -28.34
N ARG A 487 23.14 16.60 -29.14
CA ARG A 487 24.46 16.01 -28.90
C ARG A 487 25.07 16.42 -27.56
N THR A 488 24.84 17.64 -27.09
CA THR A 488 25.30 18.04 -25.77
C THR A 488 24.57 17.34 -24.63
N LEU A 489 23.29 16.98 -24.80
CA LEU A 489 22.51 16.20 -23.83
C LEU A 489 23.07 14.80 -23.59
N SER A 490 23.85 14.26 -24.50
CA SER A 490 24.57 12.98 -24.29
C SER A 490 25.70 13.07 -23.24
N ARG A 491 26.16 14.30 -22.92
CA ARG A 491 27.23 14.52 -21.95
C ARG A 491 26.70 14.42 -20.52
N TYR A 492 27.38 13.62 -19.69
CA TYR A 492 27.00 13.40 -18.28
C TYR A 492 26.87 14.72 -17.49
N SER A 493 27.82 15.65 -17.66
CA SER A 493 27.80 16.94 -16.94
C SER A 493 26.57 17.78 -17.24
N VAL A 494 26.13 17.80 -18.50
CA VAL A 494 24.94 18.55 -18.92
C VAL A 494 23.67 17.91 -18.33
N ARG A 495 23.57 16.60 -18.40
CA ARG A 495 22.43 15.86 -17.81
C ARG A 495 22.36 16.07 -16.30
N LYS A 496 23.49 16.01 -15.62
CA LYS A 496 23.58 16.27 -14.17
C LYS A 496 23.06 17.66 -13.83
N ASN A 497 23.49 18.71 -14.54
CA ASN A 497 23.02 20.08 -14.31
C ASN A 497 21.50 20.19 -14.51
N ILE A 498 20.95 19.58 -15.56
CA ILE A 498 19.51 19.58 -15.84
C ILE A 498 18.76 18.91 -14.70
N ILE A 499 19.26 17.75 -14.22
CA ILE A 499 18.64 17.02 -13.11
C ILE A 499 18.69 17.83 -11.81
N GLU A 500 19.80 18.48 -11.49
CA GLU A 500 19.91 19.34 -10.30
C GLU A 500 18.93 20.52 -10.36
N LEU A 501 18.81 21.18 -11.52
CA LEU A 501 17.84 22.26 -11.72
C LEU A 501 16.39 21.76 -11.65
N PHE A 502 16.11 20.60 -12.18
CA PHE A 502 14.82 19.94 -12.13
C PHE A 502 14.42 19.62 -10.68
N LEU A 503 15.31 19.02 -9.90
CA LEU A 503 15.08 18.74 -8.48
C LEU A 503 14.84 20.01 -7.67
N GLY A 504 15.57 21.08 -7.98
CA GLY A 504 15.35 22.37 -7.35
C GLY A 504 13.97 22.98 -7.63
N LYS A 505 13.40 22.76 -8.81
CA LYS A 505 12.04 23.22 -9.17
C LYS A 505 10.92 22.43 -8.48
N LEU A 506 11.20 21.23 -7.98
CA LEU A 506 10.26 20.39 -7.25
C LEU A 506 10.29 20.63 -5.74
N HIS A 507 11.16 21.53 -5.29
CA HIS A 507 11.36 21.77 -3.88
C HIS A 507 10.13 22.44 -3.25
N ILE A 508 9.66 21.82 -2.17
CA ILE A 508 8.63 22.37 -1.29
C ILE A 508 9.26 22.58 0.08
N SER A 509 9.35 23.83 0.49
CA SER A 509 9.80 24.18 1.83
C SER A 509 8.68 23.95 2.85
N ASN A 510 9.04 23.52 4.07
CA ASN A 510 8.16 23.43 5.22
C ASN A 510 6.96 22.46 5.08
N ILE A 511 7.21 21.26 4.59
CA ILE A 511 6.19 20.22 4.59
C ILE A 511 5.98 19.71 6.02
N GLU A 512 4.74 19.80 6.49
CA GLU A 512 4.33 19.18 7.76
C GLU A 512 3.87 17.76 7.48
N TRP A 513 4.79 16.81 7.63
CA TRP A 513 4.53 15.40 7.48
C TRP A 513 3.63 14.86 8.58
N ASP A 514 2.70 13.94 8.23
CA ASP A 514 1.81 13.25 9.17
C ASP A 514 1.09 14.20 10.14
N LYS A 515 0.71 15.40 9.66
CA LYS A 515 0.07 16.46 10.45
C LYS A 515 -1.22 16.02 11.12
N ASN A 516 -2.01 15.20 10.43
CA ASN A 516 -3.22 14.62 11.01
C ASN A 516 -2.87 13.29 11.71
N PRO A 517 -2.85 13.25 13.06
CA PRO A 517 -2.45 12.07 13.81
C PRO A 517 -3.46 10.91 13.69
N ASP A 518 -4.68 11.20 13.29
CA ASP A 518 -5.78 10.21 13.21
C ASP A 518 -5.76 9.41 11.90
N LEU A 519 -4.91 9.77 10.92
CA LEU A 519 -4.84 9.05 9.65
C LEU A 519 -3.86 7.88 9.73
N PHE A 520 -4.33 6.67 9.44
CA PHE A 520 -3.53 5.45 9.37
C PHE A 520 -3.51 4.90 7.94
N ALA A 521 -2.33 4.82 7.33
CA ALA A 521 -2.20 4.38 5.95
C ALA A 521 -1.93 2.89 5.81
N PHE A 522 -2.72 2.24 4.97
CA PHE A 522 -2.53 0.91 4.41
C PHE A 522 -1.87 1.00 3.04
N ASN A 523 -1.50 -0.13 2.43
CA ASN A 523 -0.95 -0.10 1.07
C ASN A 523 -1.98 0.29 0.00
N ASN A 524 -3.27 0.15 0.28
CA ASN A 524 -4.38 0.38 -0.66
C ASN A 524 -5.31 1.53 -0.27
N GLY A 525 -5.00 2.29 0.78
CA GLY A 525 -5.81 3.44 1.20
C GLY A 525 -5.50 3.92 2.61
N VAL A 526 -6.32 4.80 3.13
CA VAL A 526 -6.15 5.44 4.43
C VAL A 526 -7.37 5.18 5.31
N PHE A 527 -7.15 4.84 6.57
CA PHE A 527 -8.21 4.74 7.56
C PHE A 527 -8.16 5.96 8.47
N ASP A 528 -9.26 6.67 8.58
CA ASP A 528 -9.42 7.76 9.57
C ASP A 528 -9.91 7.16 10.88
N LEU A 529 -9.02 7.15 11.87
CA LEU A 529 -9.28 6.56 13.20
C LEU A 529 -10.37 7.33 13.94
N SER A 530 -10.47 8.66 13.72
CA SER A 530 -11.47 9.51 14.40
C SER A 530 -12.87 9.36 13.81
N LEU A 531 -12.95 9.08 12.53
CA LEU A 531 -14.21 8.84 11.81
C LEU A 531 -14.59 7.36 11.76
N HIS A 532 -13.71 6.46 12.24
CA HIS A 532 -13.90 5.00 12.15
C HIS A 532 -14.19 4.54 10.70
N LYS A 533 -13.50 5.13 9.73
CA LYS A 533 -13.83 4.93 8.31
C LYS A 533 -12.58 4.85 7.43
N PHE A 534 -12.65 3.96 6.45
CA PHE A 534 -11.68 3.92 5.36
C PHE A 534 -12.00 5.03 4.35
N ILE A 535 -11.05 5.90 4.07
CA ILE A 535 -11.20 7.09 3.23
C ILE A 535 -10.28 7.03 2.00
N PRO A 536 -10.64 7.71 0.91
CA PRO A 536 -9.75 7.85 -0.23
C PRO A 536 -8.47 8.60 0.15
N PRO A 537 -7.30 8.09 -0.26
CA PRO A 537 -6.03 8.78 -0.02
C PRO A 537 -5.89 10.00 -0.93
N THR A 538 -5.28 11.06 -0.42
CA THR A 538 -4.95 12.26 -1.19
C THR A 538 -3.50 12.67 -0.95
N LYS A 539 -2.86 13.25 -1.97
CA LYS A 539 -1.46 13.73 -1.87
C LYS A 539 -1.26 14.81 -0.79
N ASP A 540 -2.31 15.60 -0.56
CA ASP A 540 -2.26 16.77 0.35
C ASP A 540 -2.36 16.35 1.83
N GLN A 541 -2.57 15.06 2.11
CA GLN A 541 -2.49 14.50 3.47
C GLN A 541 -1.03 14.36 3.95
N TYR A 542 -0.05 14.42 3.06
CA TYR A 542 1.38 14.32 3.35
C TYR A 542 1.75 13.16 4.29
N ILE A 543 1.13 12.00 4.10
CA ILE A 543 1.42 10.79 4.87
C ILE A 543 2.74 10.20 4.37
N LYS A 544 3.69 9.92 5.28
CA LYS A 544 5.05 9.48 4.95
C LYS A 544 5.24 7.97 4.96
N ASN A 545 4.44 7.25 5.71
CA ASN A 545 4.57 5.82 5.91
C ASN A 545 3.23 5.09 5.70
N SER A 546 3.29 3.77 5.50
CA SER A 546 2.13 2.89 5.59
C SER A 546 2.45 1.72 6.52
N CYS A 547 1.45 1.01 7.01
CA CYS A 547 1.66 -0.21 7.80
C CYS A 547 2.30 -1.35 7.00
N GLY A 548 2.32 -1.28 5.66
CA GLY A 548 2.97 -2.26 4.80
C GLY A 548 2.07 -3.40 4.33
N TRP A 549 0.79 -3.41 4.72
CA TRP A 549 -0.20 -4.37 4.24
C TRP A 549 -1.47 -3.68 3.71
N ALA A 550 -2.28 -4.41 2.95
CA ALA A 550 -3.48 -3.88 2.33
C ALA A 550 -4.72 -4.19 3.17
N TRP A 551 -5.61 -3.20 3.34
CA TRP A 551 -6.90 -3.37 3.96
C TRP A 551 -7.76 -4.34 3.15
N ASN A 552 -8.38 -5.33 3.84
CA ASN A 552 -9.35 -6.23 3.23
C ASN A 552 -10.77 -5.78 3.61
N HIS A 553 -11.56 -5.38 2.63
CA HIS A 553 -12.96 -4.98 2.84
C HIS A 553 -13.90 -6.15 3.14
N GLU A 554 -13.46 -7.38 2.88
CA GLU A 554 -14.22 -8.62 3.06
C GLU A 554 -13.59 -9.51 4.16
N TYR A 555 -13.03 -8.91 5.21
CA TYR A 555 -12.43 -9.70 6.27
C TYR A 555 -13.50 -10.41 7.12
N ASN A 556 -13.11 -11.52 7.73
CA ASN A 556 -14.01 -12.32 8.57
C ASN A 556 -14.14 -11.69 9.97
N GLU A 557 -15.32 -11.17 10.30
CA GLU A 557 -15.60 -10.57 11.61
C GLU A 557 -15.47 -11.56 12.78
N ASN A 558 -15.64 -12.87 12.56
CA ASN A 558 -15.42 -13.88 13.60
C ASN A 558 -13.98 -13.87 14.15
N ASN A 559 -13.02 -13.33 13.42
CA ASN A 559 -11.66 -13.15 13.90
C ASN A 559 -11.57 -12.15 15.07
N ILE A 560 -12.51 -11.22 15.18
CA ILE A 560 -12.59 -10.28 16.31
C ILE A 560 -12.82 -11.05 17.62
N ASP A 561 -13.73 -12.03 17.61
CA ASP A 561 -14.02 -12.84 18.80
C ASP A 561 -12.83 -13.71 19.19
N ILE A 562 -12.16 -14.31 18.19
CA ILE A 562 -10.93 -15.10 18.40
C ILE A 562 -9.83 -14.27 19.07
N VAL A 563 -9.63 -13.04 18.61
CA VAL A 563 -8.62 -12.13 19.17
C VAL A 563 -9.04 -11.62 20.54
N ASN A 564 -10.32 -11.30 20.76
CA ASN A 564 -10.84 -10.90 22.07
C ASN A 564 -10.71 -12.02 23.10
N GLU A 565 -10.96 -13.26 22.74
CA GLU A 565 -10.76 -14.43 23.59
C GLU A 565 -9.28 -14.54 24.00
N LEU A 566 -8.36 -14.43 23.01
CA LEU A 566 -6.93 -14.43 23.30
C LEU A 566 -6.55 -13.32 24.28
N ILE A 567 -6.93 -12.08 24.02
CA ILE A 567 -6.58 -10.93 24.87
C ILE A 567 -7.15 -11.12 26.28
N THR A 568 -8.38 -11.62 26.38
CA THR A 568 -9.03 -11.89 27.67
C THR A 568 -8.32 -13.00 28.45
N SER A 569 -7.83 -14.01 27.76
CA SER A 569 -7.05 -15.09 28.39
C SER A 569 -5.70 -14.60 28.96
N ILE A 570 -5.06 -13.65 28.27
CA ILE A 570 -3.77 -13.07 28.67
C ILE A 570 -3.96 -12.01 29.77
N LEU A 571 -4.97 -11.15 29.64
CA LEU A 571 -5.30 -10.06 30.54
C LEU A 571 -6.74 -10.24 31.08
N PRO A 572 -6.96 -11.14 32.05
CA PRO A 572 -8.30 -11.50 32.52
C PRO A 572 -8.99 -10.35 33.26
N ILE A 573 -8.25 -9.49 33.96
CA ILE A 573 -8.79 -8.35 34.69
C ILE A 573 -9.25 -7.29 33.68
N LYS A 574 -10.55 -7.06 33.58
CA LYS A 574 -11.14 -6.16 32.57
C LYS A 574 -10.55 -4.76 32.64
N ALA A 575 -10.40 -4.17 33.81
CA ALA A 575 -9.86 -2.82 34.00
C ALA A 575 -8.42 -2.72 33.46
N VAL A 576 -7.57 -3.71 33.76
CA VAL A 576 -6.18 -3.79 33.26
C VAL A 576 -6.15 -3.97 31.74
N ARG A 577 -7.02 -4.84 31.21
CA ARG A 577 -7.16 -5.10 29.79
C ARG A 577 -7.60 -3.86 29.03
N ASP A 578 -8.65 -3.17 29.49
CA ASP A 578 -9.16 -1.96 28.85
C ASP A 578 -8.12 -0.84 28.87
N TYR A 579 -7.39 -0.67 29.98
CA TYR A 579 -6.30 0.28 30.09
C TYR A 579 -5.17 -0.02 29.09
N TYR A 580 -4.73 -1.29 29.05
CA TYR A 580 -3.69 -1.75 28.11
C TYR A 580 -4.10 -1.52 26.65
N LEU A 581 -5.33 -1.89 26.27
CA LEU A 581 -5.82 -1.72 24.90
C LEU A 581 -6.00 -0.24 24.55
N THR A 582 -6.49 0.59 25.48
CA THR A 582 -6.61 2.04 25.27
C THR A 582 -5.23 2.66 25.03
N TYR A 583 -4.23 2.33 25.85
CA TYR A 583 -2.86 2.82 25.64
C TYR A 583 -2.25 2.31 24.33
N THR A 584 -2.40 1.02 24.05
CA THR A 584 -1.85 0.39 22.86
C THR A 584 -2.50 0.94 21.57
N SER A 585 -3.78 1.31 21.61
CA SER A 585 -4.50 1.91 20.48
C SER A 585 -3.89 3.23 20.00
N LEU A 586 -3.27 4.00 20.92
CA LEU A 586 -2.54 5.22 20.56
C LEU A 586 -1.33 4.95 19.67
N GLY A 587 -0.79 3.74 19.71
CA GLY A 587 0.27 3.31 18.79
C GLY A 587 -0.17 3.15 17.33
N LEU A 588 -1.48 3.27 17.04
CA LEU A 588 -1.99 3.39 15.67
C LEU A 588 -2.05 4.86 15.22
N SER A 589 -2.07 5.80 16.14
CA SER A 589 -2.20 7.23 15.88
C SER A 589 -0.90 7.97 16.13
N GLY A 590 -0.86 9.24 15.75
CA GLY A 590 0.19 10.17 16.15
C GLY A 590 -0.12 10.94 17.43
N ASN A 591 -1.12 10.49 18.23
CA ASN A 591 -1.51 11.13 19.48
C ASN A 591 -0.67 10.56 20.63
N LYS A 592 0.30 11.33 21.08
CA LYS A 592 1.21 10.96 22.14
C LYS A 592 0.65 11.27 23.53
N VAL A 593 0.91 10.39 24.48
CA VAL A 593 0.72 10.64 25.91
C VAL A 593 2.05 10.53 26.64
N GLN A 594 2.23 11.33 27.71
CA GLN A 594 3.47 11.35 28.49
C GLN A 594 3.60 10.13 29.39
N ARG A 595 3.57 8.91 28.79
CA ARG A 595 3.62 7.65 29.54
C ARG A 595 4.57 6.65 28.92
N LEU A 596 5.19 5.85 29.78
CA LEU A 596 5.93 4.63 29.47
C LEU A 596 5.20 3.45 30.10
N LEU A 597 4.75 2.50 29.28
CA LEU A 597 4.09 1.29 29.75
C LEU A 597 5.10 0.15 29.89
N ILE A 598 5.20 -0.43 31.08
CA ILE A 598 6.05 -1.59 31.34
C ILE A 598 5.18 -2.80 31.59
N ASN A 599 5.16 -3.74 30.67
CA ASN A 599 4.47 -5.01 30.80
C ASN A 599 5.35 -6.00 31.54
N THR A 600 4.93 -6.45 32.71
CA THR A 600 5.74 -7.34 33.54
C THR A 600 4.98 -8.60 33.95
N GLY A 601 5.70 -9.71 34.12
CA GLY A 601 5.16 -10.99 34.58
C GLY A 601 6.12 -12.13 34.25
N CYS A 602 5.88 -13.29 34.81
CA CYS A 602 6.69 -14.50 34.59
C CYS A 602 6.74 -14.91 33.11
N GLY A 603 7.67 -15.78 32.72
CA GLY A 603 7.71 -16.32 31.36
C GLY A 603 6.43 -17.07 30.99
N GLY A 604 6.10 -17.12 29.69
CA GLY A 604 4.95 -17.87 29.18
C GLY A 604 3.59 -17.26 29.39
N ASN A 605 3.49 -15.95 29.63
CA ASN A 605 2.24 -15.22 29.93
C ASN A 605 1.65 -14.42 28.76
N GLY A 606 2.13 -14.64 27.54
CA GLY A 606 1.54 -14.05 26.34
C GLY A 606 1.98 -12.62 26.01
N LYS A 607 2.87 -11.95 26.81
CA LYS A 607 3.40 -10.61 26.51
C LYS A 607 3.93 -10.50 25.08
N SER A 608 4.84 -11.39 24.72
CA SER A 608 5.49 -11.39 23.39
C SER A 608 4.49 -11.64 22.27
N LEU A 609 3.47 -12.49 22.49
CA LEU A 609 2.43 -12.77 21.49
C LEU A 609 1.59 -11.52 21.18
N LEU A 610 1.13 -10.80 22.21
CA LEU A 610 0.39 -9.54 22.01
C LEU A 610 1.28 -8.47 21.38
N ARG A 611 2.56 -8.42 21.73
CA ARG A 611 3.53 -7.52 21.11
C ARG A 611 3.71 -7.80 19.62
N GLU A 612 3.88 -9.06 19.27
CA GLU A 612 4.03 -9.44 17.86
C GLU A 612 2.76 -9.21 17.05
N LEU A 613 1.59 -9.50 17.62
CA LEU A 613 0.30 -9.18 16.99
C LEU A 613 0.18 -7.68 16.73
N PHE A 614 0.59 -6.83 17.69
CA PHE A 614 0.63 -5.38 17.48
C PHE A 614 1.63 -5.00 16.38
N ASN A 615 2.83 -5.59 16.39
CA ASN A 615 3.87 -5.29 15.41
C ASN A 615 3.42 -5.61 13.96
N VAL A 616 2.78 -6.75 13.73
CA VAL A 616 2.26 -7.08 12.40
C VAL A 616 1.07 -6.20 12.01
N THR A 617 0.31 -5.72 12.98
CA THR A 617 -0.82 -4.81 12.78
C THR A 617 -0.35 -3.40 12.43
N ALA A 618 0.51 -2.83 13.24
CA ALA A 618 1.07 -1.49 13.03
C ALA A 618 2.13 -1.46 11.91
N GLY A 619 2.78 -2.59 11.65
CA GLY A 619 3.77 -2.75 10.61
C GLY A 619 4.90 -1.71 10.72
N LYS A 620 5.15 -0.95 9.66
CA LYS A 620 6.23 0.06 9.62
C LYS A 620 6.05 1.24 10.59
N TYR A 621 4.90 1.36 11.26
CA TYR A 621 4.69 2.37 12.31
C TYR A 621 5.23 1.93 13.68
N SER A 622 5.62 0.65 13.85
CA SER A 622 6.20 0.10 15.08
C SER A 622 7.69 -0.15 14.93
N MET A 623 8.47 0.25 15.93
CA MET A 623 9.93 0.12 15.92
C MET A 623 10.46 -0.42 17.25
N LYS A 624 11.33 -1.42 17.18
CA LYS A 624 12.15 -1.87 18.32
C LYS A 624 13.42 -1.03 18.39
N ILE A 625 13.72 -0.50 19.59
CA ILE A 625 14.98 0.19 19.85
C ILE A 625 15.91 -0.64 20.73
N PRO A 626 17.24 -0.47 20.60
CA PRO A 626 18.19 -1.05 21.53
C PRO A 626 17.96 -0.53 22.96
N THR A 627 18.08 -1.40 23.94
CA THR A 627 17.81 -1.08 25.35
C THR A 627 18.79 -0.05 25.92
N GLU A 628 20.01 -0.02 25.40
CA GLU A 628 21.07 0.94 25.77
C GLU A 628 20.63 2.39 25.55
N VAL A 629 19.72 2.65 24.61
CA VAL A 629 19.17 3.99 24.37
C VAL A 629 18.39 4.53 25.57
N VAL A 630 17.68 3.65 26.27
CA VAL A 630 16.89 4.02 27.46
C VAL A 630 17.67 3.90 28.76
N CYS A 631 18.85 3.28 28.72
CA CYS A 631 19.74 3.11 29.87
C CYS A 631 20.85 4.16 29.96
N SER A 632 20.94 5.10 29.02
CA SER A 632 21.94 6.16 29.00
C SER A 632 21.34 7.51 28.67
N ALA A 633 21.96 8.59 29.16
CA ALA A 633 21.51 9.94 28.82
C ALA A 633 21.77 10.26 27.35
N ILE A 634 20.78 10.85 26.66
CA ILE A 634 20.89 11.29 25.27
C ILE A 634 21.85 12.48 25.20
N LYS A 635 22.92 12.35 24.41
CA LYS A 635 23.91 13.41 24.21
C LYS A 635 23.60 14.15 22.90
N ALA A 636 23.22 15.41 22.98
CA ALA A 636 22.90 16.24 21.83
C ALA A 636 24.08 16.44 20.84
N SER A 637 25.32 16.31 21.34
CA SER A 637 26.54 16.54 20.53
C SER A 637 27.01 15.32 19.71
N SER A 638 26.44 14.13 19.91
CA SER A 638 26.86 12.91 19.22
C SER A 638 25.83 12.48 18.17
N ALA A 639 26.29 11.91 17.05
CA ALA A 639 25.43 11.29 16.08
C ALA A 639 24.63 10.14 16.75
N ASN A 640 23.31 10.19 16.65
CA ASN A 640 22.45 9.14 17.17
C ASN A 640 21.43 8.71 16.11
N PRO A 641 21.82 7.78 15.23
CA PRO A 641 20.98 7.31 14.13
C PRO A 641 19.71 6.62 14.60
N VAL A 642 19.73 5.99 15.80
CA VAL A 642 18.53 5.35 16.38
C VAL A 642 17.50 6.41 16.73
N ILE A 643 17.89 7.50 17.38
CA ILE A 643 16.97 8.61 17.66
C ILE A 643 16.41 9.22 16.37
N ALA A 644 17.25 9.43 15.36
CA ALA A 644 16.79 9.97 14.08
C ALA A 644 15.80 9.05 13.37
N SER A 645 15.92 7.72 13.53
CA SER A 645 14.98 6.74 12.94
C SER A 645 13.63 6.65 13.67
N MET A 646 13.52 7.19 14.88
CA MET A 646 12.24 7.28 15.61
C MET A 646 11.26 8.31 14.98
N ASN A 647 11.73 9.14 14.06
CA ASN A 647 10.89 10.18 13.45
C ASN A 647 9.74 9.58 12.66
N GLY A 648 8.50 9.93 13.03
CA GLY A 648 7.29 9.40 12.40
C GLY A 648 6.86 8.00 12.86
N MET A 649 7.59 7.39 13.80
CA MET A 649 7.13 6.15 14.46
C MET A 649 5.97 6.47 15.40
N ARG A 650 5.00 5.55 15.46
CA ARG A 650 3.80 5.68 16.32
C ARG A 650 3.85 4.77 17.52
N ASN A 651 4.67 3.73 17.48
CA ASN A 651 4.96 2.85 18.59
C ASN A 651 6.46 2.55 18.64
N ILE A 652 7.05 2.72 19.81
CA ILE A 652 8.44 2.38 20.07
C ILE A 652 8.46 1.44 21.26
N TYR A 653 9.21 0.36 21.15
CA TYR A 653 9.35 -0.59 22.24
C TYR A 653 10.80 -1.06 22.40
N PHE A 654 11.11 -1.47 23.61
CA PHE A 654 12.40 -2.07 23.94
C PHE A 654 12.21 -3.35 24.77
N SER A 655 13.19 -4.23 24.73
CA SER A 655 13.19 -5.48 25.46
C SER A 655 13.79 -5.29 26.86
N GLU A 656 13.83 -6.38 27.63
CA GLU A 656 14.43 -6.43 28.96
C GLU A 656 15.90 -5.96 28.90
N PRO A 657 16.28 -4.97 29.71
CA PRO A 657 17.68 -4.61 29.91
C PRO A 657 18.46 -5.73 30.60
N ASP A 658 19.77 -5.76 30.41
CA ASP A 658 20.65 -6.65 31.14
C ASP A 658 20.54 -6.40 32.67
N SER A 659 20.79 -7.45 33.46
CA SER A 659 20.58 -7.44 34.92
C SER A 659 21.29 -6.29 35.67
N ASN A 660 22.35 -5.73 35.12
CA ASN A 660 23.13 -4.64 35.68
C ASN A 660 22.78 -3.25 35.13
N GLN A 661 21.89 -3.17 34.15
CA GLN A 661 21.49 -1.90 33.53
C GLN A 661 20.34 -1.27 34.32
N LYS A 662 20.40 0.07 34.45
CA LYS A 662 19.36 0.88 35.04
C LYS A 662 18.70 1.76 34.00
N LEU A 663 17.39 1.97 34.09
CA LEU A 663 16.67 2.90 33.21
C LEU A 663 17.05 4.34 33.55
N CYS A 664 17.49 5.09 32.54
CA CYS A 664 17.87 6.49 32.68
C CYS A 664 16.65 7.41 32.78
N VAL A 665 16.41 7.97 33.96
CA VAL A 665 15.29 8.87 34.26
C VAL A 665 15.27 10.09 33.33
N ALA A 666 16.44 10.66 33.04
CA ALA A 666 16.54 11.80 32.12
C ALA A 666 16.06 11.45 30.71
N THR A 667 16.50 10.32 30.19
CA THR A 667 16.07 9.83 28.87
C THR A 667 14.58 9.50 28.84
N ILE A 668 14.05 8.84 29.88
CA ILE A 668 12.61 8.55 29.97
C ILE A 668 11.80 9.84 29.90
N LYS A 669 12.21 10.88 30.64
CA LYS A 669 11.54 12.19 30.62
C LYS A 669 11.59 12.83 29.23
N GLU A 670 12.72 12.73 28.54
CA GLU A 670 12.91 13.30 27.22
C GLU A 670 12.07 12.59 26.16
N ILE A 671 12.13 11.25 26.10
CA ILE A 671 11.38 10.49 25.10
C ILE A 671 9.87 10.46 25.35
N THR A 672 9.40 10.55 26.60
CA THR A 672 7.98 10.63 26.94
C THR A 672 7.44 12.07 26.96
N GLY A 673 8.30 13.08 27.04
CA GLY A 673 7.93 14.51 27.06
C GLY A 673 7.37 14.99 25.71
N ASP A 674 6.91 16.24 25.69
CA ASP A 674 6.36 16.90 24.47
C ASP A 674 7.45 17.29 23.47
N GLY A 675 8.67 16.77 23.69
CA GLY A 675 9.87 17.28 23.07
C GLY A 675 10.10 16.87 21.63
N LYS A 676 10.58 17.85 20.93
CA LYS A 676 11.38 17.65 19.75
C LYS A 676 12.78 17.26 20.21
N ILE A 677 13.19 16.03 19.88
CA ILE A 677 14.54 15.55 20.21
C ILE A 677 15.44 15.83 18.99
N VAL A 678 16.65 16.32 19.23
CA VAL A 678 17.62 16.47 18.16
C VAL A 678 18.30 15.12 17.91
N GLY A 679 18.05 14.55 16.74
CA GLY A 679 18.70 13.34 16.27
C GLY A 679 19.59 13.68 15.06
N ARG A 680 20.74 13.01 14.95
CA ARG A 680 21.64 13.18 13.80
C ARG A 680 21.96 11.82 13.19
N GLN A 681 21.69 11.68 11.91
CA GLN A 681 22.21 10.55 11.12
C GLN A 681 23.66 10.83 10.70
N LEU A 682 24.43 9.77 10.49
CA LEU A 682 25.79 9.91 9.91
C LEU A 682 25.66 10.59 8.53
N TYR A 683 26.47 11.62 8.32
CA TYR A 683 26.51 12.39 7.07
C TYR A 683 25.21 13.17 6.73
N SER A 684 24.37 13.50 7.72
CA SER A 684 23.21 14.36 7.52
C SER A 684 23.26 15.59 8.44
N SER A 685 22.43 16.61 8.14
CA SER A 685 22.15 17.71 9.05
C SER A 685 21.45 17.23 10.31
N ASP A 686 21.53 18.01 11.39
CA ASP A 686 20.76 17.75 12.59
C ASP A 686 19.25 17.71 12.24
N THR A 687 18.62 16.58 12.54
CA THR A 687 17.19 16.40 12.26
C THR A 687 16.42 16.57 13.57
N VAL A 688 15.47 17.50 13.57
CA VAL A 688 14.52 17.60 14.67
C VAL A 688 13.54 16.42 14.55
N VAL A 689 13.67 15.47 15.44
CA VAL A 689 12.78 14.29 15.52
C VAL A 689 11.51 14.70 16.25
N ASN A 690 10.38 14.65 15.55
CA ASN A 690 9.07 14.80 16.18
C ASN A 690 8.64 13.42 16.71
N LEU A 691 8.78 13.23 18.02
CA LEU A 691 8.47 11.94 18.64
C LEU A 691 6.98 11.88 19.00
N ILE A 692 6.19 11.25 18.17
CA ILE A 692 4.73 11.08 18.33
C ILE A 692 4.34 9.68 18.85
N ALA A 693 5.31 8.85 19.20
CA ALA A 693 5.12 7.45 19.52
C ALA A 693 4.66 7.21 20.96
N THR A 694 3.84 6.18 21.15
CA THR A 694 3.71 5.48 22.44
C THR A 694 4.98 4.69 22.74
N ILE A 695 5.34 4.58 24.01
CA ILE A 695 6.57 3.90 24.42
C ILE A 695 6.24 2.79 25.39
N SER A 696 6.76 1.59 25.14
CA SER A 696 6.50 0.44 26.00
C SER A 696 7.69 -0.51 26.10
N SER A 697 7.70 -1.33 27.17
CA SER A 697 8.68 -2.39 27.38
C SER A 697 8.00 -3.67 27.85
N ASP A 698 8.55 -4.82 27.41
CA ASP A 698 8.14 -6.13 27.90
C ASP A 698 9.32 -6.72 28.67
N THR A 699 9.12 -7.02 29.95
CA THR A 699 10.18 -7.52 30.83
C THR A 699 9.63 -8.55 31.82
N ASN A 700 10.45 -9.49 32.24
CA ASN A 700 10.11 -10.38 33.35
C ASN A 700 10.38 -9.72 34.67
N LYS A 701 11.48 -8.97 34.79
CA LYS A 701 11.82 -8.20 35.97
C LYS A 701 12.01 -6.74 35.56
N VAL A 702 11.29 -5.83 36.20
CA VAL A 702 11.43 -4.40 35.89
C VAL A 702 12.81 -3.91 36.34
N PRO A 703 13.61 -3.31 35.43
CA PRO A 703 14.97 -2.85 35.77
C PRO A 703 14.90 -1.62 36.68
N PRO A 704 15.87 -1.43 37.60
CA PRO A 704 15.88 -0.28 38.50
C PRO A 704 16.08 1.04 37.75
N LEU A 705 15.70 2.15 38.38
CA LEU A 705 15.97 3.49 37.89
C LEU A 705 17.37 3.96 38.30
N ASP A 706 18.01 4.80 37.46
CA ASP A 706 19.36 5.34 37.69
C ASP A 706 19.38 6.55 38.65
N ASP A 707 18.21 7.17 38.90
CA ASP A 707 18.08 8.38 39.71
C ASP A 707 16.99 8.21 40.76
N ASN A 708 17.44 8.42 41.97
CA ASN A 708 16.59 8.35 43.20
C ASN A 708 16.26 9.75 43.75
N ASP A 709 16.47 10.83 43.00
CA ASP A 709 16.17 12.19 43.46
C ASP A 709 14.64 12.37 43.68
N PRO A 710 14.20 12.77 44.90
CA PRO A 710 12.81 12.99 45.21
C PRO A 710 12.12 13.99 44.27
N THR A 711 12.84 14.98 43.79
CA THR A 711 12.29 15.98 42.82
C THR A 711 11.93 15.35 41.49
N ASN A 712 12.60 14.26 41.12
CA ASN A 712 12.33 13.48 39.93
C ASN A 712 11.22 12.45 40.15
N LYS A 713 11.00 11.98 41.38
CA LYS A 713 10.03 10.95 41.72
C LYS A 713 8.62 11.27 41.23
N ALA A 714 8.07 12.44 41.55
CA ALA A 714 6.74 12.85 41.11
C ALA A 714 6.61 12.94 39.60
N SER A 715 7.70 13.29 38.90
CA SER A 715 7.71 13.38 37.41
C SER A 715 7.75 12.00 36.74
N ILE A 716 8.35 10.99 37.41
CA ILE A 716 8.38 9.61 36.93
C ILE A 716 7.08 8.89 37.28
N GLU A 717 6.52 9.08 38.49
CA GLU A 717 5.26 8.49 38.90
C GLU A 717 4.12 8.77 37.92
N ARG A 718 4.03 9.98 37.40
CA ARG A 718 3.00 10.33 36.41
C ARG A 718 3.26 9.74 35.02
N ARG A 719 4.51 9.32 34.72
CA ARG A 719 4.89 8.83 33.39
C ARG A 719 4.94 7.32 33.26
N LEU A 720 5.19 6.64 34.34
CA LEU A 720 5.45 5.21 34.32
C LEU A 720 4.24 4.44 34.84
N VAL A 721 3.80 3.45 34.09
CA VAL A 721 2.74 2.52 34.49
C VAL A 721 3.22 1.10 34.27
N VAL A 722 3.17 0.29 35.31
CA VAL A 722 3.51 -1.13 35.26
C VAL A 722 2.24 -1.95 35.14
N VAL A 723 2.10 -2.67 34.03
CA VAL A 723 0.96 -3.55 33.77
C VAL A 723 1.31 -4.98 34.18
N PRO A 724 0.61 -5.57 35.16
CA PRO A 724 0.88 -6.93 35.62
C PRO A 724 0.22 -7.96 34.67
N TYR A 725 1.03 -8.88 34.14
CA TYR A 725 0.59 -10.08 33.42
C TYR A 725 0.59 -11.23 34.43
N ILE A 726 -0.58 -11.50 35.02
CA ILE A 726 -0.73 -12.43 36.14
C ILE A 726 -0.97 -13.87 35.71
N THR A 727 -1.34 -14.10 34.43
CA THR A 727 -1.66 -15.45 33.94
C THR A 727 -0.43 -16.12 33.35
N THR A 728 -0.39 -17.45 33.41
CA THR A 728 0.63 -18.29 32.79
C THR A 728 -0.02 -19.31 31.88
N ALA A 729 0.47 -19.47 30.65
CA ALA A 729 0.00 -20.47 29.72
C ALA A 729 0.72 -21.80 29.97
N VAL A 730 -0.04 -22.84 30.29
CA VAL A 730 0.44 -24.20 30.59
C VAL A 730 -0.13 -25.23 29.61
N THR A 731 0.42 -26.44 29.56
CA THR A 731 -0.16 -27.52 28.75
C THR A 731 -1.53 -27.92 29.30
N GLN A 732 -2.36 -28.59 28.49
CA GLN A 732 -3.65 -29.07 28.92
C GLN A 732 -3.53 -30.00 30.12
N GLU A 733 -2.53 -30.89 30.11
CA GLU A 733 -2.24 -31.81 31.22
C GLU A 733 -1.90 -31.10 32.52
N MET A 734 -1.07 -30.07 32.47
CA MET A 734 -0.72 -29.25 33.64
C MET A 734 -1.92 -28.44 34.14
N TYR A 735 -2.75 -27.94 33.24
CA TYR A 735 -3.96 -27.22 33.58
C TYR A 735 -4.96 -28.13 34.30
N ASP A 736 -5.17 -29.35 33.78
CA ASP A 736 -6.11 -30.31 34.38
C ASP A 736 -5.64 -30.85 35.72
N ALA A 737 -4.33 -31.00 35.91
CA ALA A 737 -3.70 -31.43 37.15
C ALA A 737 -3.62 -30.33 38.22
N SER A 738 -3.79 -29.08 37.88
CA SER A 738 -3.72 -27.98 38.82
C SER A 738 -4.99 -27.82 39.65
N ILE A 739 -4.83 -27.69 40.98
CA ILE A 739 -5.93 -27.45 41.90
C ILE A 739 -6.39 -25.99 41.80
N ASP A 740 -5.44 -25.04 41.74
CA ASP A 740 -5.73 -23.61 41.54
C ASP A 740 -5.52 -23.26 40.06
N LYS A 741 -6.59 -22.87 39.37
CA LYS A 741 -6.63 -22.45 37.97
C LYS A 741 -6.76 -20.93 37.80
N THR A 742 -6.77 -20.17 38.88
CA THR A 742 -7.11 -18.74 38.86
C THR A 742 -6.17 -17.91 37.95
N HIS A 743 -4.90 -18.30 37.84
CA HIS A 743 -3.90 -17.64 37.03
C HIS A 743 -3.30 -18.50 35.93
N LEU A 744 -4.00 -19.59 35.58
CA LEU A 744 -3.55 -20.50 34.50
C LEU A 744 -4.45 -20.40 33.28
N ASN A 745 -3.84 -20.49 32.11
CA ASN A 745 -4.52 -20.64 30.86
C ASN A 745 -3.95 -21.86 30.09
N VAL A 746 -4.78 -22.51 29.30
CA VAL A 746 -4.30 -23.57 28.41
C VAL A 746 -3.53 -22.93 27.25
N LYS A 747 -2.30 -23.39 27.06
CA LYS A 747 -1.46 -22.98 25.94
C LYS A 747 -2.08 -23.43 24.63
N LYS A 748 -2.65 -22.50 23.88
CA LYS A 748 -3.07 -22.76 22.51
C LYS A 748 -1.82 -22.75 21.59
N ASN A 749 -1.71 -23.78 20.74
CA ASN A 749 -0.55 -23.91 19.85
C ASN A 749 -0.71 -23.04 18.60
N TYR A 750 -0.48 -21.74 18.75
CA TYR A 750 -0.51 -20.80 17.60
C TYR A 750 0.62 -21.06 16.58
N ALA A 751 1.62 -21.87 16.94
CA ALA A 751 2.69 -22.26 16.03
C ALA A 751 2.24 -23.25 14.94
N GLU A 752 1.10 -23.93 15.12
CA GLU A 752 0.51 -24.80 14.08
C GLU A 752 -0.04 -24.00 12.90
N ASN A 753 -0.39 -22.74 13.10
CA ASN A 753 -0.74 -21.82 12.02
C ASN A 753 0.29 -20.71 11.93
N PRO A 754 1.33 -20.83 11.09
CA PRO A 754 2.39 -19.82 10.95
C PRO A 754 1.87 -18.48 10.44
N ASN A 755 0.66 -18.44 9.87
CA ASN A 755 0.03 -17.23 9.39
C ASN A 755 -0.93 -16.59 10.40
N TRP A 756 -1.13 -17.19 11.57
CA TRP A 756 -2.15 -16.77 12.55
C TRP A 756 -2.11 -15.25 12.86
N LEU A 757 -0.92 -14.69 13.06
CA LEU A 757 -0.74 -13.26 13.32
C LEU A 757 -1.22 -12.42 12.12
N ASN A 758 -0.87 -12.84 10.91
CA ASN A 758 -1.26 -12.14 9.69
C ASN A 758 -2.75 -12.23 9.40
N ASP A 759 -3.37 -13.36 9.69
CA ASP A 759 -4.80 -13.59 9.48
C ASP A 759 -5.66 -12.76 10.46
N ASN A 760 -5.13 -12.48 11.66
CA ASN A 760 -5.84 -11.79 12.73
C ASN A 760 -5.45 -10.31 12.93
N LYS A 761 -4.44 -9.79 12.21
CA LYS A 761 -3.98 -8.39 12.37
C LYS A 761 -5.05 -7.34 12.09
N GLN A 762 -5.95 -7.59 11.14
CA GLN A 762 -7.04 -6.66 10.83
C GLN A 762 -8.12 -6.66 11.91
N ALA A 763 -8.45 -7.83 12.46
CA ALA A 763 -9.35 -7.95 13.60
C ALA A 763 -8.79 -7.21 14.81
N TYR A 764 -7.51 -7.38 15.10
CA TYR A 764 -6.85 -6.66 16.18
C TYR A 764 -6.80 -5.14 15.94
N PHE A 765 -6.57 -4.72 14.69
CA PHE A 765 -6.67 -3.31 14.31
C PHE A 765 -8.06 -2.73 14.64
N MET A 766 -9.14 -3.42 14.30
CA MET A 766 -10.51 -2.97 14.58
C MET A 766 -10.80 -2.90 16.08
N ILE A 767 -10.32 -3.87 16.85
CA ILE A 767 -10.41 -3.81 18.32
C ILE A 767 -9.72 -2.54 18.85
N LEU A 768 -8.49 -2.29 18.41
CA LEU A 768 -7.73 -1.11 18.82
C LEU A 768 -8.39 0.20 18.39
N VAL A 769 -8.99 0.26 17.20
CA VAL A 769 -9.74 1.45 16.74
C VAL A 769 -10.91 1.76 17.67
N ASN A 770 -11.64 0.73 18.14
CA ASN A 770 -12.72 0.92 19.12
C ASN A 770 -12.20 1.52 20.43
N TYR A 771 -11.06 1.05 20.94
CA TYR A 771 -10.43 1.62 22.14
C TYR A 771 -9.85 3.01 21.88
N TYR A 772 -9.39 3.30 20.69
CA TYR A 772 -9.00 4.65 20.31
C TYR A 772 -10.18 5.63 20.32
N MET A 773 -11.35 5.20 19.85
CA MET A 773 -12.58 6.00 19.95
C MET A 773 -12.97 6.28 21.40
N LEU A 774 -12.80 5.33 22.31
CA LEU A 774 -13.00 5.57 23.76
C LEU A 774 -12.02 6.63 24.27
N PHE A 775 -10.76 6.56 23.89
CA PHE A 775 -9.77 7.58 24.25
C PHE A 775 -10.15 8.98 23.75
N LYS A 776 -10.70 9.10 22.53
CA LYS A 776 -11.14 10.38 21.96
C LYS A 776 -12.40 10.93 22.62
N THR A 777 -13.27 10.06 23.09
CA THR A 777 -14.59 10.45 23.65
C THR A 777 -14.59 10.66 25.16
N ILE A 778 -13.74 9.95 25.91
CA ILE A 778 -13.67 10.05 27.36
C ILE A 778 -12.45 10.85 27.76
N PRO A 779 -12.60 12.08 28.26
CA PRO A 779 -11.47 12.91 28.70
C PRO A 779 -10.65 12.21 29.78
N ASN A 780 -9.34 12.25 29.65
CA ASN A 780 -8.39 11.74 30.65
C ASN A 780 -8.57 10.25 31.02
N ILE A 781 -9.12 9.43 30.13
CA ILE A 781 -9.36 8.00 30.41
C ILE A 781 -8.09 7.26 30.86
N LEU A 782 -6.93 7.64 30.35
CA LEU A 782 -5.64 7.05 30.74
C LEU A 782 -5.14 7.55 32.14
N ASP A 783 -5.73 8.60 32.70
CA ASP A 783 -5.41 9.02 34.08
C ASP A 783 -6.13 8.16 35.10
N GLN A 784 -7.12 7.38 34.68
CA GLN A 784 -7.81 6.38 35.51
C GLN A 784 -7.02 5.06 35.48
N ILE A 785 -5.89 5.05 36.17
CA ILE A 785 -5.02 3.86 36.22
C ILE A 785 -5.71 2.79 37.09
N PRO A 786 -5.88 1.55 36.60
CA PRO A 786 -6.41 0.44 37.39
C PRO A 786 -5.62 0.20 38.67
N ILE A 787 -6.30 -0.18 39.75
CA ILE A 787 -5.67 -0.37 41.06
C ILE A 787 -4.53 -1.40 41.03
N GLU A 788 -4.67 -2.46 40.21
CA GLU A 788 -3.64 -3.50 40.03
C GLU A 788 -2.38 -2.93 39.39
N CYS A 789 -2.55 -2.05 38.39
CA CYS A 789 -1.43 -1.36 37.75
C CYS A 789 -0.80 -0.34 38.72
N GLN A 790 -1.62 0.40 39.44
CA GLN A 790 -1.15 1.36 40.45
C GLN A 790 -0.33 0.68 41.54
N ASN A 791 -0.85 -0.39 42.13
CA ASN A 791 -0.15 -1.16 43.17
C ASN A 791 1.18 -1.71 42.66
N ARG A 792 1.19 -2.25 41.42
CA ARG A 792 2.41 -2.79 40.84
C ARG A 792 3.44 -1.71 40.51
N THR A 793 2.98 -0.53 40.09
CA THR A 793 3.83 0.64 39.85
C THR A 793 4.42 1.18 41.13
N ASP A 794 3.61 1.32 42.20
CA ASP A 794 4.06 1.79 43.51
C ASP A 794 5.09 0.81 44.13
N THR A 795 4.84 -0.51 44.05
CA THR A 795 5.81 -1.54 44.46
C THR A 795 7.13 -1.41 43.73
N TYR A 796 7.08 -1.21 42.39
CA TYR A 796 8.30 -1.03 41.59
C TYR A 796 9.06 0.23 41.98
N LEU A 797 8.39 1.37 42.12
CA LEU A 797 9.03 2.64 42.46
C LEU A 797 9.64 2.62 43.86
N ASN A 798 9.00 1.94 44.79
CA ASN A 798 9.51 1.75 46.14
C ASN A 798 10.71 0.82 46.12
N SER A 799 10.66 -0.31 45.45
CA SER A 799 11.77 -1.25 45.34
C SER A 799 12.98 -0.70 44.57
N SER A 800 12.78 0.28 43.68
CA SER A 800 13.84 0.96 42.98
C SER A 800 14.56 2.01 43.80
N CYS A 801 14.03 2.38 44.99
CA CYS A 801 14.65 3.34 45.85
C CYS A 801 15.50 2.61 46.91
N ASP A 802 16.83 2.74 46.79
CA ASP A 802 17.79 2.07 47.68
C ASP A 802 17.49 2.33 49.15
N ILE A 803 17.06 3.53 49.52
CA ILE A 803 16.74 3.91 50.90
C ILE A 803 15.45 3.22 51.41
N ILE A 804 14.38 3.24 50.59
CA ILE A 804 13.11 2.61 51.01
C ILE A 804 13.27 1.10 51.03
N SER A 805 13.94 0.54 50.03
CA SER A 805 14.28 -0.89 50.01
C SER A 805 15.09 -1.29 51.26
N TRP A 806 16.07 -0.47 51.61
CA TRP A 806 16.87 -0.72 52.83
C TRP A 806 16.01 -0.63 54.08
N VAL A 807 15.11 0.37 54.22
CA VAL A 807 14.20 0.48 55.36
C VAL A 807 13.31 -0.75 55.46
N ASN A 808 12.72 -1.19 54.34
CA ASN A 808 11.82 -2.35 54.31
C ASN A 808 12.56 -3.68 54.69
N ASN A 809 13.83 -3.78 54.33
CA ASN A 809 14.65 -4.97 54.65
C ASN A 809 15.18 -4.97 56.08
N ASN A 810 15.25 -3.82 56.75
CA ASN A 810 15.87 -3.70 58.07
C ASN A 810 14.86 -3.34 59.19
N PHE A 811 13.61 -3.06 58.86
CA PHE A 811 12.55 -2.73 59.82
C PHE A 811 11.30 -3.56 59.55
N VAL A 812 10.74 -4.15 60.58
CA VAL A 812 9.47 -4.89 60.50
C VAL A 812 8.33 -4.04 61.01
N ARG A 813 7.19 -4.12 60.37
CA ARG A 813 5.99 -3.41 60.80
C ARG A 813 5.36 -4.08 62.03
N ILE A 814 4.98 -3.29 63.01
CA ILE A 814 4.33 -3.73 64.23
C ILE A 814 3.10 -2.84 64.50
N GLU A 815 2.31 -3.19 65.53
CA GLU A 815 1.19 -2.35 65.92
C GLU A 815 1.67 -0.97 66.39
N VAL A 816 1.03 0.09 65.84
CA VAL A 816 1.43 1.49 66.18
C VAL A 816 1.49 1.80 67.64
N ASP A 817 0.49 1.32 68.42
CA ASP A 817 0.39 1.57 69.80
C ASP A 817 1.44 0.81 70.67
N LYS A 818 2.07 -0.20 70.07
CA LYS A 818 3.14 -1.01 70.75
C LYS A 818 4.55 -0.58 70.30
N SER A 819 4.65 0.44 69.43
CA SER A 819 5.92 0.87 68.89
C SER A 819 6.53 2.04 69.64
N ASP A 820 7.84 1.93 69.86
CA ASP A 820 8.60 3.10 70.31
C ASP A 820 8.90 4.00 69.10
N PRO A 821 8.72 5.34 69.19
CA PRO A 821 8.97 6.25 68.11
C PRO A 821 10.50 6.30 67.80
N ILE A 822 10.83 5.95 66.51
CA ILE A 822 12.22 5.95 66.03
C ILE A 822 12.52 7.26 65.32
N LYS A 823 13.52 8.04 65.78
CA LYS A 823 13.90 9.30 65.12
C LYS A 823 14.42 8.99 63.69
N LEU A 824 13.92 9.71 62.68
CA LEU A 824 14.41 9.54 61.31
C LEU A 824 15.92 9.84 61.22
N LYS A 825 16.47 10.69 62.04
CA LYS A 825 17.91 10.94 62.13
C LYS A 825 18.69 9.69 62.54
N ASP A 826 18.14 8.91 63.49
CA ASP A 826 18.81 7.70 63.98
C ASP A 826 18.77 6.58 62.95
N ILE A 827 17.69 6.51 62.17
CA ILE A 827 17.56 5.64 61.00
C ILE A 827 18.64 6.01 59.94
N TYR A 828 18.85 7.31 59.70
CA TYR A 828 19.88 7.77 58.77
C TYR A 828 21.30 7.39 59.23
N ILE A 829 21.59 7.47 60.55
CA ILE A 829 22.88 7.07 61.11
C ILE A 829 23.13 5.59 60.86
N LYS A 830 22.11 4.74 61.13
CA LYS A 830 22.20 3.31 60.81
C LYS A 830 22.39 3.03 59.29
N PHE A 831 21.68 3.75 58.46
CA PHE A 831 21.87 3.61 57.00
C PHE A 831 23.31 3.93 56.54
N LYS A 832 23.94 4.93 57.13
CA LYS A 832 25.32 5.29 56.79
C LYS A 832 26.36 4.24 57.22
N ASP A 833 26.05 3.45 58.24
CA ASP A 833 26.98 2.42 58.77
C ASP A 833 26.95 1.12 57.94
N VAL A 834 25.99 0.99 57.01
CA VAL A 834 25.86 -0.19 56.13
C VAL A 834 26.97 -0.23 55.08
N ASP A 835 27.46 -1.39 54.77
CA ASP A 835 28.51 -1.60 53.78
C ASP A 835 28.16 -1.08 52.39
N THR A 836 26.88 -1.18 52.02
CA THR A 836 26.37 -0.66 50.76
C THR A 836 26.57 0.86 50.65
N PHE A 837 26.34 1.66 51.72
CA PHE A 837 26.59 3.09 51.71
C PHE A 837 28.09 3.41 51.61
N LYS A 838 28.94 2.57 52.19
CA LYS A 838 30.41 2.72 52.13
C LYS A 838 30.95 2.47 50.73
N THR A 839 30.28 1.66 49.91
CA THR A 839 30.66 1.41 48.51
C THR A 839 30.27 2.53 47.57
N PHE A 840 29.41 3.43 47.97
CA PHE A 840 28.96 4.56 47.14
C PHE A 840 30.14 5.51 46.83
N THR A 841 30.12 6.05 45.63
CA THR A 841 31.08 7.09 45.22
C THR A 841 30.90 8.35 46.12
N LYS A 842 31.92 9.18 46.23
CA LYS A 842 31.84 10.45 46.98
C LYS A 842 30.72 11.37 46.51
N LYS A 843 30.34 11.29 45.25
CA LYS A 843 29.22 12.02 44.65
C LYS A 843 27.89 11.48 45.15
N GLU A 844 27.71 10.17 45.12
CA GLU A 844 26.51 9.51 45.61
C GLU A 844 26.35 9.71 47.14
N GLN A 845 27.37 9.59 47.91
CA GLN A 845 27.35 9.85 49.36
C GLN A 845 26.94 11.29 49.68
N ARG A 846 27.30 12.28 48.83
CA ARG A 846 26.84 13.68 48.97
C ARG A 846 25.36 13.82 48.60
N THR A 847 24.86 13.06 47.66
CA THR A 847 23.43 13.04 47.29
C THR A 847 22.60 12.49 48.41
N TYR A 848 23.04 11.42 49.09
CA TYR A 848 22.37 10.81 50.23
C TYR A 848 22.66 11.54 51.59
N CYS A 849 22.59 12.88 51.59
CA CYS A 849 22.72 13.64 52.81
C CYS A 849 21.50 13.42 53.75
N GLN A 850 21.66 13.74 55.04
CA GLN A 850 20.61 13.53 56.03
C GLN A 850 19.29 14.22 55.69
N LYS A 851 19.35 15.42 55.14
CA LYS A 851 18.13 16.16 54.71
C LYS A 851 17.40 15.38 53.60
N TYR A 852 18.12 14.98 52.58
CA TYR A 852 17.57 14.20 51.47
C TYR A 852 16.93 12.89 51.93
N PHE A 853 17.62 12.14 52.80
CA PHE A 853 17.12 10.89 53.37
C PHE A 853 15.81 11.08 54.13
N ILE A 854 15.75 12.09 55.02
CA ILE A 854 14.55 12.38 55.80
C ILE A 854 13.41 12.87 54.91
N ASP A 855 13.67 13.75 53.95
CA ASP A 855 12.65 14.25 53.02
C ASP A 855 12.06 13.12 52.15
N LEU A 856 12.90 12.16 51.75
CA LEU A 856 12.45 10.98 51.00
C LEU A 856 11.54 10.06 51.79
N LEU A 857 11.86 9.78 53.08
CA LEU A 857 11.00 9.00 53.95
C LEU A 857 9.65 9.70 54.20
N ILE A 858 9.66 11.01 54.46
CA ILE A 858 8.44 11.81 54.70
C ILE A 858 7.54 11.86 53.44
N THR A 859 8.11 11.81 52.27
CA THR A 859 7.37 11.87 51.01
C THR A 859 6.96 10.49 50.45
N SER A 860 7.53 9.40 50.98
CA SER A 860 7.19 8.04 50.60
C SER A 860 5.72 7.72 50.89
N LYS A 861 4.96 7.31 49.88
CA LYS A 861 3.55 6.90 50.04
C LYS A 861 3.37 5.78 51.09
N GLU A 862 4.34 4.90 51.18
CA GLU A 862 4.33 3.74 52.06
C GLU A 862 4.61 4.12 53.50
N LEU A 863 5.63 4.93 53.78
CA LEU A 863 6.10 5.28 55.10
C LEU A 863 5.43 6.52 55.68
N LYS A 864 4.95 7.44 54.81
CA LYS A 864 4.30 8.68 55.25
C LYS A 864 3.17 8.53 56.26
N PRO A 865 2.29 7.51 56.21
CA PRO A 865 1.25 7.31 57.20
C PRO A 865 1.80 7.01 58.59
N PHE A 866 3.04 6.53 58.68
CA PHE A 866 3.74 6.13 59.90
C PHE A 866 4.78 7.15 60.36
N ILE A 867 4.85 8.31 59.72
CA ILE A 867 5.79 9.36 60.10
C ILE A 867 5.05 10.47 60.84
N VAL A 868 5.41 10.66 62.11
CA VAL A 868 4.92 11.77 62.92
C VAL A 868 5.90 12.92 62.80
N LEU A 869 5.40 14.06 62.38
CA LEU A 869 6.19 15.27 62.19
C LEU A 869 6.43 15.97 63.58
N THR A 870 7.37 16.93 63.58
CA THR A 870 7.74 17.73 64.75
C THR A 870 6.52 18.36 65.47
N ASP A 871 6.61 18.43 66.75
CA ASP A 871 5.63 19.05 67.73
C ASP A 871 4.26 18.31 67.82
N LYS A 872 4.19 17.08 67.35
CA LYS A 872 3.04 16.18 67.60
C LYS A 872 3.32 15.22 68.72
N TYR A 873 2.25 14.62 69.29
CA TYR A 873 2.30 13.64 70.37
C TYR A 873 2.11 12.22 69.90
N HIS A 874 2.86 11.27 70.39
CA HIS A 874 2.64 9.84 70.22
C HIS A 874 2.82 9.17 71.64
N ASN A 875 1.86 8.38 72.05
CA ASN A 875 1.83 7.73 73.38
C ASN A 875 2.17 8.68 74.57
N GLY A 876 1.63 9.89 74.49
CA GLY A 876 1.82 10.91 75.54
C GLY A 876 3.19 11.65 75.46
N ILE A 877 4.08 11.31 74.60
CA ILE A 877 5.39 11.93 74.44
C ILE A 877 5.36 12.96 73.30
N LYS A 878 5.76 14.22 73.63
CA LYS A 878 5.91 15.26 72.51
C LYS A 878 7.19 15.04 71.71
N LEU A 879 7.05 14.80 70.42
CA LEU A 879 8.16 14.54 69.53
C LEU A 879 8.76 15.85 69.01
N LYS A 880 10.04 16.09 69.23
CA LYS A 880 10.78 17.30 68.85
C LYS A 880 11.42 17.25 67.44
N SER A 881 11.25 16.13 66.70
CA SER A 881 11.77 15.89 65.39
C SER A 881 10.88 14.85 64.67
N PRO A 882 10.98 14.64 63.33
CA PRO A 882 10.24 13.59 62.69
C PRO A 882 10.64 12.19 63.12
N HIS A 883 9.63 11.35 63.42
CA HIS A 883 9.80 9.97 63.89
C HIS A 883 8.99 8.99 63.05
N LEU A 884 9.51 7.78 62.88
CA LEU A 884 8.79 6.62 62.34
C LEU A 884 8.15 5.86 63.49
N ILE A 885 6.85 5.56 63.40
CA ILE A 885 6.06 4.78 64.34
C ILE A 885 5.51 3.53 63.70
N GLY A 886 5.14 2.51 64.49
CA GLY A 886 4.62 1.27 63.89
C GLY A 886 5.68 0.39 63.21
N TYR A 887 6.95 0.62 63.56
CA TYR A 887 8.08 -0.16 63.01
C TYR A 887 9.08 -0.51 64.12
N LYS A 888 9.72 -1.69 63.97
CA LYS A 888 10.84 -2.15 64.86
C LYS A 888 12.03 -2.53 63.98
N TYR A 889 13.24 -2.22 64.41
CA TYR A 889 14.47 -2.66 63.73
C TYR A 889 14.65 -4.16 63.88
N ILE A 890 15.00 -4.87 62.79
CA ILE A 890 15.30 -6.29 62.80
C ILE A 890 16.73 -6.46 63.33
N ASN A 891 16.93 -7.12 64.51
CA ASN A 891 18.24 -7.50 64.98
C ASN A 891 18.60 -8.92 64.53
N ASP A 892 19.88 -9.26 64.33
CA ASP A 892 20.37 -10.55 63.86
C ASP A 892 19.88 -11.78 64.63
N GLY A 893 19.16 -11.59 65.74
CA GLY A 893 18.56 -12.65 66.53
C GLY A 893 17.05 -12.85 66.39
N ASP A 894 16.35 -11.99 65.59
CA ASP A 894 14.90 -11.99 65.47
C ASP A 894 14.44 -12.80 64.21
N VAL A 895 15.34 -13.47 63.51
CA VAL A 895 15.05 -14.12 62.22
C VAL A 895 14.21 -15.40 62.35
N ASP A 896 14.24 -16.05 63.53
CA ASP A 896 13.56 -17.32 63.75
C ASP A 896 12.04 -17.17 64.10
N GLU A 897 11.52 -15.95 64.34
CA GLU A 897 10.10 -15.72 64.67
C GLU A 897 9.24 -15.25 63.45
N LEU A 898 9.81 -15.07 62.25
CA LEU A 898 9.12 -14.46 61.09
C LEU A 898 8.44 -15.47 60.14
N ASP A 899 8.57 -16.77 60.38
CA ASP A 899 7.92 -17.80 59.53
C ASP A 899 6.51 -18.20 60.02
N THR A 900 5.88 -17.45 60.93
CA THR A 900 4.56 -17.78 61.50
C THR A 900 3.57 -16.60 61.56
N VAL A 901 3.56 -15.68 60.58
CA VAL A 901 2.42 -14.73 60.46
C VAL A 901 2.03 -14.58 59.00
#